data_c21e154ee5ec297a2892ac8418dc18cb
#
_entry.id   c21e154ee5ec297a2892ac8418dc18cb
#
_cell.length_a   1.000
_cell.length_b   1.000
_cell.length_c   1.000
_cell.angle_alpha   90.00
_cell.angle_beta   90.00
_cell.angle_gamma   90.00
#
_symmetry.space_group_name_H-M   'P 1'
#
loop_
_entity.id
_entity.type
_entity.pdbx_description
1 polymer ?
#
loop_
_entity_poly.entity_id
_entity_poly.type
_entity_poly.pdbx_seq_one_letter_code
_entity_poly.pdbx_strand_id
1 'polypeptide(L)'
;MRRETNGSFKLRFAGRRFASSALAVAMAGALTFSAIIPAGADTKSRASLSLTENQKIIHLLNRIGYGPRAGDVERVKKMGLDKYIDLQLHPERVDDPGIEARLVNFPSLRMSTAEIQRTYPPPNLLARELGLKQGKNAALQQPPGEGADENQKREYRQQVMAYYQEHGLKPPQFLLQELQGQKIIRAAYSERQLQEVMTDFWFNHFNIFWAKNLDRDLTTDYEMNVIRPNTMGKFKDLLMATAKSPAMLVYLDNFQSTSPDAQLPQRGAGQLQRRPGALGGLGNPRLGQQRANDPYYRQQQTDREMQRDQMRNQNPNPQQQAPLAGQPKRKPGINENYAREIMELHTLGVEGGYAQKDVQEVARCLTGWTVDRPRQSTGFVFRSFMHDNKEKTVLGQKIPAGGGIKDGEMVIDILAHHPSTAKFISTKLVRRFVSDTPPQALVDRVTAVYTKTDGDIREMLRTIFTSPEFNSKEAYRAKIKSPFELAISAIRALGADVNAPIQTAQFIAKMGEPLYLYQAPTGYPDRADQWVNTGSLLERLNFGLALTTNKLRGAAFDVKRAVGSIEMSDRQRVMERAIASLLYGDISTQTRSVLDKQLKEGVPVKGELGAVPPIPTGDEVMAGNSMEALPPTQGVGKGQKGIGNPERLERRFGLNAGTQIAMSADDLETAKVFGLVLGAPEFQRR
;
A
#
# COMPACT_ATOMS: atom_id res chain seq x y z
N MET A 1 -29.74 58.95 -30.39
CA MET A 1 -31.10 58.34 -30.28
C MET A 1 -30.90 56.90 -29.89
N ARG A 2 -31.07 56.57 -28.61
CA ARG A 2 -32.11 55.77 -27.94
C ARG A 2 -32.34 54.43 -28.65
N ARG A 3 -32.17 53.26 -28.04
CA ARG A 3 -32.87 52.77 -26.81
C ARG A 3 -32.10 51.59 -26.18
N GLU A 4 -32.07 51.62 -24.87
CA GLU A 4 -31.80 50.51 -23.95
C GLU A 4 -32.86 49.39 -24.09
N THR A 5 -32.49 48.15 -23.89
CA THR A 5 -33.39 47.17 -23.29
C THR A 5 -32.61 46.25 -22.32
N ASN A 6 -32.92 46.41 -21.06
CA ASN A 6 -32.59 45.54 -19.95
C ASN A 6 -33.20 44.13 -20.17
N GLY A 7 -32.39 43.10 -19.94
CA GLY A 7 -32.82 41.70 -19.82
C GLY A 7 -32.15 41.08 -18.64
N SER A 8 -32.81 41.12 -17.47
CA SER A 8 -32.39 40.50 -16.24
C SER A 8 -32.47 38.95 -16.36
N PHE A 9 -31.34 38.29 -16.45
CA PHE A 9 -31.23 36.84 -16.27
C PHE A 9 -31.01 36.54 -14.78
N LYS A 10 -32.07 36.08 -14.10
CA LYS A 10 -32.02 35.59 -12.72
C LYS A 10 -31.22 34.31 -12.65
N LEU A 11 -30.07 34.34 -12.00
CA LEU A 11 -29.32 33.20 -11.51
C LEU A 11 -30.19 32.39 -10.51
N ARG A 12 -30.65 31.22 -10.93
CA ARG A 12 -31.17 30.17 -10.06
C ARG A 12 -30.34 28.90 -10.26
N PHE A 13 -29.11 28.90 -9.78
CA PHE A 13 -28.31 27.68 -9.64
C PHE A 13 -27.20 27.90 -8.59
N ALA A 14 -27.53 27.95 -7.30
CA ALA A 14 -26.51 28.02 -6.25
C ALA A 14 -26.89 27.29 -4.94
N GLY A 15 -28.00 26.55 -4.87
CA GLY A 15 -28.50 26.04 -3.59
C GLY A 15 -28.18 24.58 -3.24
N ARG A 16 -27.65 23.74 -4.17
CA ARG A 16 -27.61 22.28 -3.96
C ARG A 16 -26.22 21.65 -3.81
N ARG A 17 -25.14 22.40 -3.98
CA ARG A 17 -23.77 21.87 -3.82
C ARG A 17 -23.16 22.11 -2.41
N PHE A 18 -23.78 22.94 -1.60
CA PHE A 18 -23.25 23.33 -0.27
C PHE A 18 -23.54 22.34 0.85
N ALA A 19 -24.57 21.50 0.76
CA ALA A 19 -24.94 20.60 1.88
C ALA A 19 -23.97 19.42 2.06
N SER A 20 -23.45 18.85 0.96
CA SER A 20 -22.48 17.74 1.04
C SER A 20 -21.10 18.22 1.50
N SER A 21 -20.72 19.44 1.14
CA SER A 21 -19.47 20.07 1.57
C SER A 21 -19.52 20.49 3.03
N ALA A 22 -20.67 20.90 3.54
CA ALA A 22 -20.84 21.28 4.94
C ALA A 22 -20.75 20.08 5.90
N LEU A 23 -21.18 18.89 5.47
CA LEU A 23 -21.04 17.67 6.28
C LEU A 23 -19.58 17.21 6.35
N ALA A 24 -18.86 17.24 5.23
CA ALA A 24 -17.43 16.91 5.18
C ALA A 24 -16.61 17.91 6.02
N VAL A 25 -16.95 19.20 5.98
CA VAL A 25 -16.30 20.25 6.78
C VAL A 25 -16.63 20.12 8.25
N ALA A 26 -17.86 19.79 8.65
CA ALA A 26 -18.23 19.59 10.06
C ALA A 26 -17.53 18.35 10.65
N MET A 27 -17.40 17.25 9.88
CA MET A 27 -16.65 16.06 10.32
C MET A 27 -15.13 16.27 10.25
N ALA A 28 -14.62 17.04 9.29
CA ALA A 28 -13.21 17.42 9.22
C ALA A 28 -12.82 18.32 10.39
N GLY A 29 -13.66 19.28 10.80
CA GLY A 29 -13.45 20.10 11.98
C GLY A 29 -13.33 19.29 13.26
N ALA A 30 -14.13 18.24 13.44
CA ALA A 30 -14.05 17.33 14.58
C ALA A 30 -12.77 16.47 14.61
N LEU A 31 -12.18 16.17 13.43
CA LEU A 31 -10.90 15.45 13.34
C LEU A 31 -9.68 16.33 13.67
N THR A 32 -9.76 17.64 13.41
CA THR A 32 -8.62 18.55 13.59
C THR A 32 -8.59 19.22 14.98
N PHE A 33 -9.73 19.41 15.63
CA PHE A 33 -9.80 20.17 16.89
C PHE A 33 -9.39 19.40 18.15
N SER A 34 -9.13 18.09 18.09
CA SER A 34 -8.69 17.29 19.26
C SER A 34 -7.17 17.36 19.54
N ALA A 35 -6.42 18.22 18.87
CA ALA A 35 -4.97 18.31 19.03
C ALA A 35 -4.47 19.49 19.90
N ILE A 36 -5.36 20.33 20.45
CA ILE A 36 -4.96 21.42 21.32
C ILE A 36 -5.49 21.12 22.73
N ILE A 37 -4.69 20.43 23.54
CA ILE A 37 -4.86 20.38 24.99
C ILE A 37 -4.01 21.51 25.58
N PRO A 38 -4.57 22.48 26.29
CA PRO A 38 -3.78 23.47 27.00
C PRO A 38 -3.00 22.78 28.13
N ALA A 39 -1.69 23.00 28.16
CA ALA A 39 -0.82 22.61 29.27
C ALA A 39 -1.15 23.47 30.48
N GLY A 40 -1.96 22.95 31.39
CA GLY A 40 -2.28 23.61 32.66
C GLY A 40 -3.55 23.06 33.26
N ALA A 41 -3.50 21.91 33.92
CA ALA A 41 -4.56 21.45 34.81
C ALA A 41 -4.00 20.61 35.97
N ASP A 42 -4.44 20.96 37.09
CA ASP A 42 -4.13 20.51 38.45
C ASP A 42 -3.95 19.00 38.68
N THR A 43 -3.02 18.71 39.59
CA THR A 43 -2.54 17.39 40.03
C THR A 43 -3.53 16.57 40.87
N LYS A 44 -4.81 16.88 40.93
CA LYS A 44 -5.78 16.23 41.83
C LYS A 44 -6.76 15.23 41.19
N SER A 45 -6.61 14.83 39.93
CA SER A 45 -7.53 13.87 39.27
C SER A 45 -6.82 12.71 38.59
N ARG A 46 -5.79 12.10 39.19
CA ARG A 46 -5.08 10.95 38.61
C ARG A 46 -5.86 9.62 38.64
N ALA A 47 -6.94 9.51 39.41
CA ALA A 47 -7.71 8.25 39.58
C ALA A 47 -8.71 7.94 38.45
N SER A 48 -9.00 8.88 37.52
CA SER A 48 -9.94 8.67 36.39
C SER A 48 -9.25 8.50 35.02
N LEU A 49 -7.93 8.29 34.97
CA LEU A 49 -7.12 8.39 33.75
C LEU A 49 -6.82 7.04 33.07
N SER A 50 -7.27 5.92 33.62
CA SER A 50 -7.04 4.60 32.97
C SER A 50 -8.19 4.24 32.02
N LEU A 51 -7.85 3.48 30.96
CA LEU A 51 -8.85 2.88 30.08
C LEU A 51 -9.65 1.81 30.84
N THR A 52 -10.96 1.74 30.57
CA THR A 52 -11.78 0.60 31.01
C THR A 52 -11.32 -0.69 30.36
N GLU A 53 -11.67 -1.84 30.91
CA GLU A 53 -11.32 -3.15 30.33
C GLU A 53 -11.80 -3.27 28.88
N ASN A 54 -13.05 -2.89 28.60
CA ASN A 54 -13.59 -2.92 27.25
C ASN A 54 -12.83 -1.98 26.30
N GLN A 55 -12.45 -0.78 26.74
CA GLN A 55 -11.64 0.14 25.94
C GLN A 55 -10.26 -0.43 25.64
N LYS A 56 -9.61 -1.10 26.61
CA LYS A 56 -8.32 -1.79 26.37
C LYS A 56 -8.46 -2.90 25.33
N ILE A 57 -9.53 -3.70 25.39
CA ILE A 57 -9.77 -4.76 24.40
C ILE A 57 -10.04 -4.17 23.02
N ILE A 58 -10.90 -3.16 22.91
CA ILE A 58 -11.21 -2.48 21.64
C ILE A 58 -9.95 -1.84 21.07
N HIS A 59 -9.16 -1.17 21.92
CA HIS A 59 -7.89 -0.57 21.53
C HIS A 59 -6.93 -1.63 20.98
N LEU A 60 -6.73 -2.72 21.69
CA LEU A 60 -5.89 -3.83 21.27
C LEU A 60 -6.35 -4.36 19.90
N LEU A 61 -7.64 -4.70 19.73
CA LEU A 61 -8.19 -5.25 18.50
C LEU A 61 -8.04 -4.30 17.29
N ASN A 62 -8.11 -2.99 17.54
CA ASN A 62 -7.89 -1.98 16.50
C ASN A 62 -6.41 -1.73 16.17
N ARG A 63 -5.49 -2.03 17.08
CA ARG A 63 -4.05 -1.78 16.90
C ARG A 63 -3.30 -2.97 16.34
N ILE A 64 -3.55 -4.16 16.88
CA ILE A 64 -2.87 -5.38 16.46
C ILE A 64 -3.61 -6.14 15.34
N GLY A 65 -4.81 -5.67 14.98
CA GLY A 65 -5.63 -6.16 13.89
C GLY A 65 -6.31 -5.02 13.15
N TYR A 66 -7.25 -5.38 12.31
CA TYR A 66 -8.07 -4.43 11.53
C TYR A 66 -9.42 -4.11 12.21
N GLY A 67 -9.47 -4.17 13.54
CA GLY A 67 -10.66 -3.91 14.32
C GLY A 67 -11.50 -5.15 14.63
N PRO A 68 -12.37 -5.07 15.65
CA PRO A 68 -13.18 -6.19 16.09
C PRO A 68 -14.32 -6.52 15.13
N ARG A 69 -14.63 -7.82 15.01
CA ARG A 69 -15.91 -8.33 14.51
C ARG A 69 -16.89 -8.49 15.65
N ALA A 70 -18.17 -8.69 15.33
CA ALA A 70 -19.15 -9.04 16.33
C ALA A 70 -18.72 -10.28 17.15
N GLY A 71 -18.72 -10.16 18.49
CA GLY A 71 -18.29 -11.21 19.41
C GLY A 71 -16.78 -11.26 19.71
N ASP A 72 -15.93 -10.51 18.99
CA ASP A 72 -14.49 -10.53 19.26
C ASP A 72 -14.15 -9.91 20.63
N VAL A 73 -14.86 -8.88 21.06
CA VAL A 73 -14.63 -8.23 22.34
C VAL A 73 -14.92 -9.20 23.50
N GLU A 74 -16.05 -9.89 23.45
CA GLU A 74 -16.46 -10.88 24.43
C GLU A 74 -15.49 -12.08 24.44
N ARG A 75 -15.04 -12.51 23.27
CA ARG A 75 -14.06 -13.59 23.12
C ARG A 75 -12.74 -13.22 23.80
N VAL A 76 -12.22 -12.03 23.52
CA VAL A 76 -10.97 -11.56 24.12
C VAL A 76 -11.10 -11.32 25.61
N LYS A 77 -12.24 -10.79 26.07
CA LYS A 77 -12.54 -10.62 27.49
C LYS A 77 -12.53 -11.95 28.23
N LYS A 78 -13.15 -12.99 27.66
CA LYS A 78 -13.15 -14.34 28.24
C LYS A 78 -11.75 -14.99 28.22
N MET A 79 -10.96 -14.73 27.20
CA MET A 79 -9.60 -15.27 27.06
C MET A 79 -8.58 -14.57 27.97
N GLY A 80 -8.75 -13.26 28.16
CA GLY A 80 -7.77 -12.37 28.78
C GLY A 80 -6.82 -11.73 27.76
N LEU A 81 -6.46 -10.45 27.98
CA LEU A 81 -5.64 -9.63 27.08
C LEU A 81 -4.27 -10.26 26.83
N ASP A 82 -3.56 -10.65 27.90
CA ASP A 82 -2.18 -11.18 27.79
C ASP A 82 -2.15 -12.48 26.97
N LYS A 83 -3.12 -13.34 27.19
CA LYS A 83 -3.24 -14.60 26.45
C LYS A 83 -3.57 -14.35 24.97
N TYR A 84 -4.41 -13.36 24.68
CA TYR A 84 -4.71 -12.99 23.31
C TYR A 84 -3.50 -12.35 22.61
N ILE A 85 -2.74 -11.50 23.29
CA ILE A 85 -1.49 -10.94 22.78
C ILE A 85 -0.51 -12.06 22.47
N ASP A 86 -0.31 -13.00 23.40
CA ASP A 86 0.61 -14.13 23.20
C ASP A 86 0.18 -14.99 22.00
N LEU A 87 -1.12 -15.27 21.87
CA LEU A 87 -1.65 -16.03 20.74
C LEU A 87 -1.37 -15.32 19.40
N GLN A 88 -1.59 -14.00 19.32
CA GLN A 88 -1.34 -13.23 18.10
C GLN A 88 0.14 -13.07 17.76
N LEU A 89 1.02 -13.06 18.76
CA LEU A 89 2.47 -13.09 18.58
C LEU A 89 2.99 -14.44 18.05
N HIS A 90 2.18 -15.49 18.12
CA HIS A 90 2.51 -16.84 17.69
C HIS A 90 1.50 -17.32 16.62
N PRO A 91 1.51 -16.74 15.41
CA PRO A 91 0.53 -17.08 14.36
C PRO A 91 0.55 -18.58 13.98
N GLU A 92 1.66 -19.26 14.20
CA GLU A 92 1.79 -20.70 14.00
C GLU A 92 0.91 -21.54 14.93
N ARG A 93 0.42 -20.97 16.04
CA ARG A 93 -0.50 -21.60 17.01
C ARG A 93 -1.98 -21.26 16.75
N VAL A 94 -2.25 -20.41 15.75
CA VAL A 94 -3.61 -19.99 15.41
C VAL A 94 -4.11 -20.79 14.22
N ASP A 95 -5.13 -21.62 14.44
CA ASP A 95 -5.82 -22.28 13.34
C ASP A 95 -6.61 -21.28 12.50
N ASP A 96 -6.46 -21.36 11.19
CA ASP A 96 -7.12 -20.44 10.26
C ASP A 96 -7.65 -21.17 9.00
N PRO A 97 -8.45 -22.24 9.16
CA PRO A 97 -8.86 -23.09 8.05
C PRO A 97 -9.80 -22.37 7.07
N GLY A 98 -10.53 -21.36 7.55
CA GLY A 98 -11.50 -20.62 6.74
C GLY A 98 -10.87 -19.76 5.65
N ILE A 99 -9.61 -19.35 5.83
CA ILE A 99 -8.93 -18.47 4.88
C ILE A 99 -8.57 -19.20 3.59
N GLU A 100 -8.12 -20.45 3.68
CA GLU A 100 -7.72 -21.22 2.51
C GLU A 100 -8.89 -21.47 1.54
N ALA A 101 -10.08 -21.75 2.10
CA ALA A 101 -11.30 -21.91 1.29
C ALA A 101 -11.66 -20.62 0.53
N ARG A 102 -11.46 -19.45 1.15
CA ARG A 102 -11.71 -18.15 0.51
C ARG A 102 -10.66 -17.77 -0.54
N LEU A 103 -9.45 -18.31 -0.43
CA LEU A 103 -8.34 -18.04 -1.34
C LEU A 103 -8.24 -19.02 -2.52
N VAL A 104 -9.13 -20.01 -2.61
CA VAL A 104 -9.11 -21.01 -3.69
C VAL A 104 -9.20 -20.39 -5.08
N ASN A 105 -9.90 -19.26 -5.22
CA ASN A 105 -10.11 -18.56 -6.46
C ASN A 105 -8.94 -17.63 -6.88
N PHE A 106 -7.84 -17.64 -6.12
CA PHE A 106 -6.63 -16.86 -6.43
C PHE A 106 -5.47 -17.82 -6.77
N PRO A 107 -5.46 -18.40 -8.00
CA PRO A 107 -4.50 -19.44 -8.38
C PRO A 107 -3.04 -18.96 -8.37
N SER A 108 -2.79 -17.68 -8.65
CA SER A 108 -1.43 -17.12 -8.66
C SER A 108 -0.68 -17.26 -7.33
N LEU A 109 -1.40 -17.38 -6.21
CA LEU A 109 -0.81 -17.57 -4.89
C LEU A 109 -0.08 -18.91 -4.71
N ARG A 110 -0.37 -19.89 -5.60
CA ARG A 110 0.23 -21.24 -5.57
C ARG A 110 1.14 -21.51 -6.75
N MET A 111 1.31 -20.49 -7.63
CA MET A 111 2.15 -20.58 -8.81
C MET A 111 3.57 -20.16 -8.50
N SER A 112 4.53 -20.84 -9.06
CA SER A 112 5.90 -20.36 -9.18
C SER A 112 5.95 -19.10 -10.09
N THR A 113 6.98 -18.28 -9.94
CA THR A 113 7.18 -17.12 -10.81
C THR A 113 7.21 -17.49 -12.28
N ALA A 114 7.80 -18.65 -12.62
CA ALA A 114 7.83 -19.15 -14.00
C ALA A 114 6.44 -19.51 -14.53
N GLU A 115 5.55 -20.03 -13.69
CA GLU A 115 4.15 -20.29 -14.04
C GLU A 115 3.35 -19.00 -14.18
N ILE A 116 3.57 -18.04 -13.29
CA ILE A 116 2.99 -16.69 -13.39
C ILE A 116 3.34 -16.05 -14.72
N GLN A 117 4.62 -16.06 -15.11
CA GLN A 117 5.09 -15.50 -16.39
C GLN A 117 4.46 -16.17 -17.62
N ARG A 118 4.21 -17.47 -17.54
CA ARG A 118 3.54 -18.20 -18.63
C ARG A 118 2.04 -17.95 -18.67
N THR A 119 1.39 -17.83 -17.52
CA THR A 119 -0.07 -17.69 -17.40
C THR A 119 -0.54 -16.24 -17.62
N TYR A 120 0.27 -15.25 -17.19
CA TYR A 120 -0.07 -13.81 -17.23
C TYR A 120 0.93 -12.99 -18.09
N PRO A 121 1.26 -13.43 -19.33
CA PRO A 121 2.24 -12.73 -20.15
C PRO A 121 1.73 -11.33 -20.54
N PRO A 122 2.58 -10.30 -20.57
CA PRO A 122 2.17 -8.99 -21.04
C PRO A 122 1.97 -8.95 -22.56
N PRO A 123 1.07 -8.10 -23.10
CA PRO A 123 0.72 -8.04 -24.52
C PRO A 123 1.92 -7.87 -25.46
N ASN A 124 2.91 -7.09 -25.05
CA ASN A 124 4.13 -6.86 -25.85
C ASN A 124 5.03 -8.11 -25.97
N LEU A 125 4.99 -9.01 -25.01
CA LEU A 125 5.68 -10.30 -25.13
C LEU A 125 4.96 -11.23 -26.08
N LEU A 126 3.62 -11.28 -26.01
CA LEU A 126 2.81 -12.06 -26.95
C LEU A 126 3.03 -11.60 -28.38
N ALA A 127 2.94 -10.30 -28.64
CA ALA A 127 3.18 -9.75 -29.98
C ALA A 127 4.56 -10.11 -30.51
N ARG A 128 5.58 -10.12 -29.65
CA ARG A 128 6.96 -10.48 -30.04
C ARG A 128 7.11 -11.98 -30.30
N GLU A 129 6.54 -12.84 -29.49
CA GLU A 129 6.60 -14.29 -29.67
C GLU A 129 5.87 -14.74 -30.94
N LEU A 130 4.70 -14.14 -31.20
CA LEU A 130 3.89 -14.42 -32.37
C LEU A 130 4.50 -13.85 -33.64
N GLY A 131 5.03 -12.64 -33.61
CA GLY A 131 5.70 -12.02 -34.75
C GLY A 131 7.00 -12.74 -35.17
N LEU A 132 7.64 -13.47 -34.24
CA LEU A 132 8.84 -14.26 -34.53
C LEU A 132 8.52 -15.68 -35.05
N LYS A 133 7.35 -16.23 -34.71
CA LYS A 133 6.96 -17.61 -35.05
C LYS A 133 6.15 -17.71 -36.34
N GLN A 134 5.57 -16.65 -36.84
CA GLN A 134 4.75 -16.65 -38.04
C GLN A 134 5.30 -15.68 -39.07
N GLY A 135 5.92 -16.26 -40.08
CA GLY A 135 6.21 -15.52 -41.33
C GLY A 135 4.88 -15.06 -41.97
N LYS A 136 4.83 -13.81 -42.43
CA LYS A 136 3.86 -13.12 -43.29
C LYS A 136 2.35 -13.20 -43.02
N ASN A 137 1.86 -14.07 -42.10
CA ASN A 137 0.44 -14.16 -41.68
C ASN A 137 0.29 -14.04 -40.17
N ALA A 138 0.86 -13.00 -39.55
CA ALA A 138 0.79 -12.79 -38.12
C ALA A 138 -0.64 -12.46 -37.69
N ALA A 139 -1.24 -13.30 -36.84
CA ALA A 139 -2.60 -13.11 -36.28
C ALA A 139 -2.71 -11.90 -35.35
N LEU A 140 -1.59 -11.33 -34.90
CA LEU A 140 -1.56 -10.09 -34.14
C LEU A 140 -0.72 -9.05 -34.87
N GLN A 141 -1.32 -7.95 -35.22
CA GLN A 141 -0.63 -6.78 -35.76
C GLN A 141 0.31 -6.20 -34.68
N GLN A 142 1.31 -5.42 -35.09
CA GLN A 142 2.16 -4.69 -34.16
C GLN A 142 1.29 -3.75 -33.31
N PRO A 143 1.67 -3.50 -32.02
CA PRO A 143 0.97 -2.51 -31.21
C PRO A 143 0.83 -1.22 -32.00
N PRO A 144 -0.36 -0.62 -32.05
CA PRO A 144 -0.57 0.64 -32.75
C PRO A 144 0.34 1.72 -32.17
N GLY A 145 1.01 2.49 -33.04
CA GLY A 145 1.92 3.58 -32.63
C GLY A 145 1.19 4.70 -31.84
N GLU A 146 1.95 5.61 -31.27
CA GLU A 146 1.40 6.74 -30.48
C GLU A 146 0.38 7.61 -31.26
N GLY A 147 0.41 7.61 -32.59
CA GLY A 147 -0.50 8.34 -33.48
C GLY A 147 -1.68 7.51 -34.01
N ALA A 148 -1.86 6.27 -33.59
CA ALA A 148 -2.96 5.43 -34.05
C ALA A 148 -4.32 5.94 -33.56
N ASP A 149 -5.35 5.81 -34.42
CA ASP A 149 -6.70 6.18 -34.03
C ASP A 149 -7.31 5.21 -32.98
N GLU A 150 -8.37 5.63 -32.33
CA GLU A 150 -9.02 4.84 -31.29
C GLU A 150 -9.65 3.54 -31.81
N ASN A 151 -9.99 3.44 -33.09
CA ASN A 151 -10.52 2.22 -33.70
C ASN A 151 -9.40 1.18 -33.85
N GLN A 152 -8.23 1.57 -34.34
CA GLN A 152 -7.06 0.69 -34.46
C GLN A 152 -6.62 0.18 -33.08
N LYS A 153 -6.57 1.05 -32.07
CA LYS A 153 -6.27 0.66 -30.68
C LYS A 153 -7.33 -0.30 -30.12
N ARG A 154 -8.59 -0.10 -30.47
CA ARG A 154 -9.70 -0.97 -30.04
C ARG A 154 -9.65 -2.33 -30.71
N GLU A 155 -9.38 -2.40 -32.01
CA GLU A 155 -9.23 -3.66 -32.75
C GLU A 155 -8.05 -4.46 -32.22
N TYR A 156 -6.89 -3.82 -32.03
CA TYR A 156 -5.73 -4.46 -31.43
C TYR A 156 -6.05 -5.04 -30.04
N ARG A 157 -6.71 -4.27 -29.17
CA ARG A 157 -7.12 -4.75 -27.85
C ARG A 157 -8.08 -5.95 -27.94
N GLN A 158 -9.00 -5.96 -28.90
CA GLN A 158 -9.91 -7.10 -29.11
C GLN A 158 -9.14 -8.34 -29.58
N GLN A 159 -8.20 -8.20 -30.50
CA GLN A 159 -7.34 -9.30 -30.98
C GLN A 159 -6.50 -9.89 -29.85
N VAL A 160 -5.86 -9.04 -29.04
CA VAL A 160 -5.07 -9.46 -27.87
C VAL A 160 -5.93 -10.23 -26.89
N MET A 161 -7.15 -9.73 -26.59
CA MET A 161 -8.07 -10.39 -25.66
C MET A 161 -8.59 -11.73 -26.20
N ALA A 162 -8.85 -11.83 -27.48
CA ALA A 162 -9.22 -13.10 -28.12
C ALA A 162 -8.10 -14.11 -28.01
N TYR A 163 -6.85 -13.68 -28.25
CA TYR A 163 -5.68 -14.53 -28.10
C TYR A 163 -5.50 -15.09 -26.67
N TYR A 164 -5.63 -14.23 -25.65
CA TYR A 164 -5.58 -14.69 -24.25
C TYR A 164 -6.58 -15.81 -24.00
N GLN A 165 -7.80 -15.68 -24.52
CA GLN A 165 -8.86 -16.68 -24.33
C GLN A 165 -8.59 -17.98 -25.06
N GLU A 166 -8.20 -17.89 -26.34
CA GLU A 166 -7.92 -19.06 -27.16
C GLU A 166 -6.81 -19.94 -26.57
N HIS A 167 -5.82 -19.31 -25.91
CA HIS A 167 -4.67 -20.00 -25.36
C HIS A 167 -4.75 -20.24 -23.84
N GLY A 168 -5.89 -19.95 -23.20
CA GLY A 168 -6.08 -20.12 -21.76
C GLY A 168 -5.18 -19.22 -20.90
N LEU A 169 -4.68 -18.12 -21.49
CA LEU A 169 -3.84 -17.14 -20.80
C LEU A 169 -4.67 -16.06 -20.14
N LYS A 170 -4.09 -15.32 -19.21
CA LYS A 170 -4.73 -14.21 -18.52
C LYS A 170 -3.92 -12.91 -18.69
N PRO A 171 -4.57 -11.77 -18.94
CA PRO A 171 -3.91 -10.47 -18.88
C PRO A 171 -3.28 -10.17 -17.52
N PRO A 172 -2.15 -9.45 -17.44
CA PRO A 172 -1.44 -9.18 -16.19
C PRO A 172 -2.26 -8.45 -15.11
N GLN A 173 -3.27 -7.66 -15.51
CA GLN A 173 -4.15 -6.99 -14.54
C GLN A 173 -4.90 -7.98 -13.63
N PHE A 174 -5.16 -9.21 -14.10
CA PHE A 174 -5.76 -10.25 -13.25
C PHE A 174 -4.82 -10.71 -12.14
N LEU A 175 -3.52 -10.75 -12.40
CA LEU A 175 -2.53 -11.02 -11.36
C LEU A 175 -2.55 -9.96 -10.25
N LEU A 176 -2.65 -8.67 -10.63
CA LEU A 176 -2.80 -7.59 -9.65
C LEU A 176 -4.10 -7.72 -8.85
N GLN A 177 -5.22 -8.04 -9.53
CA GLN A 177 -6.51 -8.23 -8.88
C GLN A 177 -6.49 -9.40 -7.88
N GLU A 178 -5.86 -10.52 -8.23
CA GLU A 178 -5.67 -11.65 -7.31
C GLU A 178 -4.82 -11.25 -6.09
N LEU A 179 -3.74 -10.51 -6.32
CA LEU A 179 -2.86 -10.01 -5.27
C LEU A 179 -3.57 -9.03 -4.32
N GLN A 180 -4.32 -8.07 -4.85
CA GLN A 180 -5.14 -7.13 -4.08
C GLN A 180 -6.27 -7.86 -3.34
N GLY A 181 -6.91 -8.81 -4.02
CA GLY A 181 -8.00 -9.60 -3.48
C GLY A 181 -7.58 -10.45 -2.30
N GLN A 182 -6.45 -11.17 -2.40
CA GLN A 182 -5.96 -11.99 -1.31
C GLN A 182 -5.63 -11.14 -0.06
N LYS A 183 -5.04 -9.94 -0.24
CA LYS A 183 -4.73 -9.03 0.86
C LYS A 183 -6.00 -8.58 1.59
N ILE A 184 -7.05 -8.21 0.86
CA ILE A 184 -8.35 -7.82 1.42
C ILE A 184 -9.00 -9.00 2.16
N ILE A 185 -9.04 -10.18 1.55
CA ILE A 185 -9.65 -11.38 2.13
C ILE A 185 -8.91 -11.81 3.40
N ARG A 186 -7.58 -11.86 3.39
CA ARG A 186 -6.79 -12.17 4.58
C ARG A 186 -7.01 -11.16 5.70
N ALA A 187 -6.93 -9.88 5.43
CA ALA A 187 -7.12 -8.84 6.42
C ALA A 187 -8.54 -8.86 7.03
N ALA A 188 -9.58 -9.17 6.23
CA ALA A 188 -10.96 -9.24 6.69
C ALA A 188 -11.26 -10.51 7.52
N TYR A 189 -10.73 -11.66 7.12
CA TYR A 189 -11.21 -12.96 7.62
C TYR A 189 -10.21 -13.76 8.42
N SER A 190 -8.90 -13.56 8.24
CA SER A 190 -7.88 -14.32 8.98
C SER A 190 -8.03 -14.15 10.49
N GLU A 191 -7.84 -15.22 11.24
CA GLU A 191 -7.72 -15.18 12.70
C GLU A 191 -6.32 -14.73 13.14
N ARG A 192 -5.33 -14.77 12.25
CA ARG A 192 -3.94 -14.34 12.46
C ARG A 192 -3.78 -12.85 12.19
N GLN A 193 -4.59 -12.03 12.86
CA GLN A 193 -4.73 -10.59 12.55
C GLN A 193 -3.41 -9.82 12.65
N LEU A 194 -2.60 -10.08 13.68
CA LEU A 194 -1.30 -9.41 13.82
C LEU A 194 -0.34 -9.78 12.69
N GLN A 195 -0.36 -11.01 12.21
CA GLN A 195 0.46 -11.42 11.06
C GLN A 195 0.07 -10.64 9.80
N GLU A 196 -1.24 -10.42 9.57
CA GLU A 196 -1.69 -9.63 8.42
C GLU A 196 -1.27 -8.16 8.53
N VAL A 197 -1.38 -7.56 9.74
CA VAL A 197 -0.90 -6.20 10.01
C VAL A 197 0.61 -6.08 9.82
N MET A 198 1.38 -7.06 10.27
CA MET A 198 2.84 -7.05 10.14
C MET A 198 3.29 -7.36 8.72
N THR A 199 2.54 -8.18 7.96
CA THR A 199 2.81 -8.39 6.54
C THR A 199 2.64 -7.09 5.76
N ASP A 200 1.56 -6.35 6.02
CA ASP A 200 1.33 -5.03 5.42
C ASP A 200 2.41 -4.02 5.82
N PHE A 201 2.76 -3.96 7.11
CA PHE A 201 3.80 -3.07 7.64
C PHE A 201 5.17 -3.34 7.01
N TRP A 202 5.60 -4.60 6.96
CA TRP A 202 6.91 -4.94 6.40
C TRP A 202 6.94 -4.83 4.87
N PHE A 203 5.83 -5.16 4.19
CA PHE A 203 5.74 -4.91 2.76
C PHE A 203 5.88 -3.41 2.45
N ASN A 204 5.27 -2.55 3.26
CA ASN A 204 5.38 -1.10 3.12
C ASN A 204 6.80 -0.58 3.47
N HIS A 205 7.45 -1.17 4.47
CA HIS A 205 8.82 -0.81 4.87
C HIS A 205 9.85 -1.21 3.80
N PHE A 206 9.70 -2.39 3.22
CA PHE A 206 10.50 -2.92 2.12
C PHE A 206 9.74 -2.81 0.80
N ASN A 207 9.22 -1.63 0.51
CA ASN A 207 8.31 -1.42 -0.60
C ASN A 207 8.93 -1.73 -1.96
N ILE A 208 8.16 -2.40 -2.80
CA ILE A 208 8.42 -2.58 -4.23
C ILE A 208 7.20 -2.09 -5.03
N PHE A 209 7.42 -1.66 -6.27
CA PHE A 209 6.36 -1.17 -7.14
C PHE A 209 5.97 -2.23 -8.16
N TRP A 210 4.76 -2.79 -8.01
CA TRP A 210 4.23 -3.86 -8.87
C TRP A 210 4.39 -3.57 -10.38
N ALA A 211 4.16 -2.33 -10.81
CA ALA A 211 4.18 -1.98 -12.24
C ALA A 211 5.59 -1.82 -12.83
N LYS A 212 6.66 -1.94 -12.02
CA LYS A 212 8.03 -1.80 -12.52
C LYS A 212 8.55 -3.12 -13.14
N ASN A 213 8.58 -3.18 -14.46
CA ASN A 213 9.20 -4.28 -15.22
C ASN A 213 8.76 -5.69 -14.77
N LEU A 214 9.71 -6.47 -14.25
CA LEU A 214 9.51 -7.85 -13.79
C LEU A 214 8.85 -7.91 -12.39
N ASP A 215 8.81 -6.81 -11.63
CA ASP A 215 8.24 -6.83 -10.28
C ASP A 215 6.77 -7.26 -10.28
N ARG A 216 6.06 -6.98 -11.36
CA ARG A 216 4.72 -7.51 -11.59
C ARG A 216 4.63 -9.02 -11.39
N ASP A 217 5.60 -9.76 -11.90
CA ASP A 217 5.60 -11.22 -11.86
C ASP A 217 6.21 -11.75 -10.56
N LEU A 218 6.96 -10.91 -9.83
CA LEU A 218 7.72 -11.24 -8.63
C LEU A 218 7.01 -10.86 -7.32
N THR A 219 6.04 -9.94 -7.36
CA THR A 219 5.43 -9.38 -6.14
C THR A 219 4.67 -10.44 -5.34
N THR A 220 4.00 -11.40 -5.99
CA THR A 220 3.30 -12.49 -5.31
C THR A 220 4.26 -13.34 -4.47
N ASP A 221 5.37 -13.77 -5.09
CA ASP A 221 6.42 -14.54 -4.41
C ASP A 221 7.06 -13.72 -3.29
N TYR A 222 7.32 -12.43 -3.53
CA TYR A 222 7.89 -11.52 -2.54
C TYR A 222 7.03 -11.39 -1.29
N GLU A 223 5.72 -11.18 -1.41
CA GLU A 223 4.84 -11.11 -0.25
C GLU A 223 4.70 -12.47 0.44
N MET A 224 4.46 -13.54 -0.33
CA MET A 224 4.10 -14.85 0.21
C MET A 224 5.29 -15.59 0.82
N ASN A 225 6.45 -15.52 0.17
CA ASN A 225 7.61 -16.36 0.50
C ASN A 225 8.76 -15.58 1.14
N VAL A 226 8.79 -14.22 1.02
CA VAL A 226 9.86 -13.39 1.60
C VAL A 226 9.34 -12.60 2.80
N ILE A 227 8.29 -11.81 2.66
CA ILE A 227 7.80 -10.96 3.74
C ILE A 227 7.04 -11.76 4.80
N ARG A 228 5.98 -12.47 4.41
CA ARG A 228 5.04 -13.15 5.31
C ARG A 228 5.69 -14.13 6.28
N PRO A 229 6.62 -15.01 5.88
CA PRO A 229 7.26 -15.96 6.80
C PRO A 229 8.16 -15.29 7.85
N ASN A 230 8.67 -14.09 7.55
CA ASN A 230 9.66 -13.38 8.38
C ASN A 230 9.06 -12.27 9.25
N THR A 231 7.72 -12.11 9.26
CA THR A 231 7.04 -10.98 9.93
C THR A 231 7.29 -10.90 11.43
N MET A 232 7.54 -12.05 12.10
CA MET A 232 7.66 -12.20 13.56
C MET A 232 9.00 -12.82 13.98
N GLY A 233 9.95 -12.96 13.04
CA GLY A 233 11.26 -13.53 13.28
C GLY A 233 12.30 -12.50 13.71
N LYS A 234 13.57 -12.76 13.39
CA LYS A 234 14.66 -11.81 13.55
C LYS A 234 14.65 -10.78 12.43
N PHE A 235 14.88 -9.51 12.78
CA PHE A 235 14.95 -8.44 11.77
C PHE A 235 16.05 -8.70 10.74
N LYS A 236 17.19 -9.25 11.17
CA LYS A 236 18.29 -9.64 10.28
C LYS A 236 17.85 -10.64 9.21
N ASP A 237 17.06 -11.64 9.58
CA ASP A 237 16.61 -12.67 8.65
C ASP A 237 15.63 -12.08 7.62
N LEU A 238 14.72 -11.22 8.07
CA LEU A 238 13.82 -10.47 7.18
C LEU A 238 14.60 -9.56 6.23
N LEU A 239 15.60 -8.82 6.74
CA LEU A 239 16.46 -7.95 5.93
C LEU A 239 17.26 -8.76 4.91
N MET A 240 17.82 -9.90 5.29
CA MET A 240 18.56 -10.80 4.40
C MET A 240 17.63 -11.37 3.31
N ALA A 241 16.45 -11.83 3.69
CA ALA A 241 15.47 -12.38 2.77
C ALA A 241 15.01 -11.34 1.74
N THR A 242 14.73 -10.12 2.18
CA THR A 242 14.35 -9.01 1.29
C THR A 242 15.52 -8.57 0.40
N ALA A 243 16.72 -8.50 0.96
CA ALA A 243 17.93 -8.10 0.22
C ALA A 243 18.30 -9.07 -0.91
N LYS A 244 18.09 -10.35 -0.72
CA LYS A 244 18.32 -11.40 -1.73
C LYS A 244 17.10 -11.64 -2.63
N SER A 245 15.96 -11.02 -2.35
CA SER A 245 14.76 -11.22 -3.18
C SER A 245 14.96 -10.71 -4.60
N PRO A 246 14.62 -11.52 -5.62
CA PRO A 246 14.61 -11.06 -7.01
C PRO A 246 13.78 -9.79 -7.22
N ALA A 247 12.66 -9.63 -6.53
CA ALA A 247 11.82 -8.44 -6.61
C ALA A 247 12.59 -7.18 -6.18
N MET A 248 13.24 -7.19 -5.01
CA MET A 248 14.00 -6.05 -4.52
C MET A 248 15.22 -5.74 -5.41
N LEU A 249 15.93 -6.77 -5.87
CA LEU A 249 17.08 -6.62 -6.78
C LEU A 249 16.68 -5.99 -8.12
N VAL A 250 15.49 -6.34 -8.64
CA VAL A 250 14.94 -5.77 -9.89
C VAL A 250 14.40 -4.36 -9.60
N TYR A 251 13.66 -4.18 -8.52
CA TYR A 251 13.05 -2.90 -8.18
C TYR A 251 14.09 -1.78 -7.99
N LEU A 252 15.21 -2.06 -7.34
CA LEU A 252 16.30 -1.10 -7.11
C LEU A 252 17.46 -1.23 -8.12
N ASP A 253 17.26 -2.01 -9.19
CA ASP A 253 18.19 -2.20 -10.34
C ASP A 253 19.56 -2.81 -9.94
N ASN A 254 19.69 -3.45 -8.77
CA ASN A 254 20.94 -4.06 -8.33
C ASN A 254 21.34 -5.27 -9.17
N PHE A 255 20.38 -5.96 -9.80
CA PHE A 255 20.66 -7.11 -10.65
C PHE A 255 21.61 -6.81 -11.82
N GLN A 256 21.85 -5.53 -12.13
CA GLN A 256 22.80 -5.06 -13.14
C GLN A 256 24.13 -4.57 -12.53
N SER A 257 24.25 -4.55 -11.18
CA SER A 257 25.41 -4.00 -10.49
C SER A 257 26.66 -4.86 -10.74
N THR A 258 27.70 -4.23 -11.25
CA THR A 258 28.92 -4.89 -11.69
C THR A 258 30.14 -4.06 -11.28
N SER A 259 31.20 -4.72 -10.85
CA SER A 259 32.50 -4.09 -10.63
C SER A 259 33.01 -3.40 -11.90
N PRO A 260 33.63 -2.22 -11.82
CA PRO A 260 34.28 -1.58 -12.94
C PRO A 260 35.38 -2.44 -13.57
N ASP A 261 36.01 -3.29 -12.75
CA ASP A 261 37.11 -4.20 -13.14
C ASP A 261 36.59 -5.57 -13.62
N ALA A 262 35.28 -5.77 -13.69
CA ALA A 262 34.68 -7.05 -14.09
C ALA A 262 35.08 -7.44 -15.52
N GLN A 263 35.72 -8.59 -15.64
CA GLN A 263 35.98 -9.21 -16.94
C GLN A 263 34.68 -9.91 -17.39
N LEU A 264 33.83 -9.17 -18.06
CA LEU A 264 32.64 -9.76 -18.64
C LEU A 264 33.07 -10.79 -19.72
N PRO A 265 32.52 -12.02 -19.72
CA PRO A 265 32.83 -13.00 -20.74
C PRO A 265 32.64 -12.38 -22.13
N GLN A 266 33.72 -12.23 -22.89
CA GLN A 266 33.62 -11.83 -24.29
C GLN A 266 32.85 -12.93 -25.00
N ARG A 267 31.56 -12.73 -25.23
CA ARG A 267 30.84 -13.53 -26.22
C ARG A 267 31.55 -13.31 -27.55
N GLY A 268 32.09 -14.41 -28.10
CA GLY A 268 32.95 -14.40 -29.29
C GLY A 268 32.42 -13.44 -30.36
N ALA A 269 33.28 -12.58 -30.84
CA ALA A 269 32.99 -11.46 -31.73
C ALA A 269 32.36 -11.88 -33.10
N GLY A 270 32.10 -13.19 -33.31
CA GLY A 270 31.66 -13.73 -34.60
C GLY A 270 30.14 -13.77 -34.83
N GLN A 271 29.26 -13.58 -33.80
CA GLN A 271 27.83 -13.79 -34.03
C GLN A 271 26.88 -12.68 -33.49
N LEU A 272 27.42 -11.54 -33.05
CA LEU A 272 26.59 -10.46 -32.44
C LEU A 272 26.46 -9.19 -33.30
N GLN A 273 26.92 -9.18 -34.57
CA GLN A 273 26.79 -7.98 -35.41
C GLN A 273 25.35 -7.67 -35.90
N ARG A 274 24.32 -8.42 -35.51
CA ARG A 274 22.95 -8.13 -35.96
C ARG A 274 21.86 -8.30 -34.90
N ARG A 275 22.04 -7.81 -33.66
CA ARG A 275 20.85 -7.52 -32.78
C ARG A 275 21.22 -6.49 -31.70
N PRO A 276 21.13 -5.17 -31.99
CA PRO A 276 21.01 -4.17 -30.95
C PRO A 276 19.58 -4.26 -30.37
N GLY A 277 19.41 -4.77 -29.16
CA GLY A 277 18.09 -4.79 -28.52
C GLY A 277 17.83 -5.86 -27.47
N ALA A 278 18.68 -6.89 -27.32
CA ALA A 278 18.31 -8.01 -26.42
C ALA A 278 18.63 -7.80 -24.94
N LEU A 279 19.45 -6.82 -24.58
CA LEU A 279 19.77 -6.48 -23.18
C LEU A 279 19.60 -4.99 -22.84
N GLY A 280 19.38 -4.13 -23.86
CA GLY A 280 19.25 -2.66 -23.67
C GLY A 280 17.84 -2.15 -23.38
N GLY A 281 16.84 -3.02 -23.32
CA GLY A 281 15.42 -2.62 -23.22
C GLY A 281 14.80 -2.61 -21.82
N LEU A 282 15.57 -2.88 -20.76
CA LEU A 282 15.04 -2.95 -19.40
C LEU A 282 15.21 -1.65 -18.57
N GLY A 283 15.96 -0.69 -19.08
CA GLY A 283 16.05 0.64 -18.48
C GLY A 283 15.23 1.65 -19.29
N ASN A 284 14.05 2.01 -18.85
CA ASN A 284 13.26 3.06 -19.48
C ASN A 284 13.79 4.42 -19.02
N PRO A 285 14.43 5.24 -19.88
CA PRO A 285 14.95 6.57 -19.49
C PRO A 285 13.86 7.53 -19.00
N ARG A 286 12.59 7.28 -19.38
CA ARG A 286 11.43 8.09 -18.97
C ARG A 286 11.07 7.93 -17.48
N LEU A 287 11.40 6.80 -16.83
CA LEU A 287 11.15 6.60 -15.39
C LEU A 287 11.99 7.54 -14.50
N GLY A 288 13.18 7.92 -14.94
CA GLY A 288 14.01 8.93 -14.24
C GLY A 288 13.41 10.34 -14.30
N GLN A 289 12.79 10.69 -15.43
CA GLN A 289 12.12 11.98 -15.59
C GLN A 289 10.75 12.04 -14.91
N GLN A 290 10.03 10.92 -14.81
CA GLN A 290 8.76 10.84 -14.09
C GLN A 290 8.92 10.95 -12.57
N ARG A 291 10.00 10.37 -12.01
CA ARG A 291 10.34 10.59 -10.58
C ARG A 291 10.61 12.06 -10.26
N ALA A 292 11.18 12.82 -11.20
CA ALA A 292 11.42 14.26 -11.03
C ALA A 292 10.13 15.10 -11.04
N ASN A 293 9.02 14.56 -11.53
CA ASN A 293 7.75 15.27 -11.66
C ASN A 293 6.71 14.88 -10.61
N ASP A 294 6.98 13.86 -9.77
CA ASP A 294 6.11 13.48 -8.65
C ASP A 294 6.18 14.59 -7.57
N PRO A 295 5.06 15.24 -7.24
CA PRO A 295 5.02 16.33 -6.25
C PRO A 295 5.52 15.88 -4.87
N TYR A 296 5.26 14.63 -4.48
CA TYR A 296 5.69 14.05 -3.21
C TYR A 296 7.20 13.75 -3.21
N TYR A 297 7.72 13.26 -4.32
CA TYR A 297 9.15 13.03 -4.52
C TYR A 297 9.91 14.36 -4.61
N ARG A 298 9.33 15.39 -5.24
CA ARG A 298 9.85 16.77 -5.22
C ARG A 298 9.88 17.34 -3.82
N GLN A 299 8.82 17.18 -3.06
CA GLN A 299 8.76 17.69 -1.68
C GLN A 299 9.80 17.00 -0.80
N GLN A 300 9.98 15.68 -0.91
CA GLN A 300 11.06 14.98 -0.24
C GLN A 300 12.46 15.42 -0.73
N GLN A 301 12.63 15.65 -2.02
CA GLN A 301 13.91 16.20 -2.54
C GLN A 301 14.13 17.63 -2.05
N THR A 302 13.10 18.46 -2.04
CA THR A 302 13.17 19.84 -1.51
C THR A 302 13.48 19.83 -0.01
N ASP A 303 12.86 18.93 0.77
CA ASP A 303 13.15 18.76 2.19
C ASP A 303 14.56 18.21 2.41
N ARG A 304 15.01 17.28 1.57
CA ARG A 304 16.39 16.76 1.55
C ARG A 304 17.41 17.81 1.10
N GLU A 305 17.08 18.63 0.13
CA GLU A 305 17.92 19.75 -0.34
C GLU A 305 17.99 20.85 0.72
N MET A 306 16.88 21.20 1.36
CA MET A 306 16.89 22.14 2.49
C MET A 306 17.72 21.64 3.67
N GLN A 307 17.64 20.34 4.00
CA GLN A 307 18.51 19.72 5.01
C GLN A 307 19.97 19.70 4.58
N ARG A 308 20.26 19.39 3.30
CA ARG A 308 21.62 19.45 2.75
C ARG A 308 22.17 20.87 2.73
N ASP A 309 21.37 21.86 2.38
CA ASP A 309 21.79 23.27 2.37
C ASP A 309 22.01 23.81 3.78
N GLN A 310 21.23 23.34 4.78
CA GLN A 310 21.51 23.61 6.19
C GLN A 310 22.82 22.99 6.65
N MET A 311 23.15 21.75 6.20
CA MET A 311 24.44 21.10 6.49
C MET A 311 25.60 21.74 5.68
N ARG A 312 25.36 22.18 4.45
CA ARG A 312 26.35 22.84 3.57
C ARG A 312 26.75 24.22 4.05
N ASN A 313 25.83 24.96 4.66
CA ASN A 313 26.12 26.25 5.28
C ASN A 313 27.00 26.12 6.55
N GLN A 314 27.18 24.91 7.06
CA GLN A 314 28.09 24.64 8.18
C GLN A 314 29.50 24.25 7.73
N ASN A 315 29.76 24.04 6.40
CA ASN A 315 31.11 23.68 5.92
C ASN A 315 31.31 24.11 4.44
N PRO A 316 31.80 25.31 4.16
CA PRO A 316 31.94 25.82 2.80
C PRO A 316 33.21 25.32 2.12
N ASN A 317 33.11 24.37 1.19
CA ASN A 317 34.18 24.07 0.23
C ASN A 317 33.66 24.18 -1.22
N PRO A 318 34.15 25.15 -2.03
CA PRO A 318 33.63 25.43 -3.35
C PRO A 318 34.43 24.76 -4.46
N GLN A 319 34.15 23.52 -4.80
CA GLN A 319 34.55 22.94 -6.11
C GLN A 319 33.67 21.75 -6.46
N GLN A 320 32.65 21.98 -7.26
CA GLN A 320 32.19 21.08 -8.33
C GLN A 320 30.88 21.61 -8.96
N GLN A 321 31.07 22.41 -9.99
CA GLN A 321 30.04 22.71 -10.99
C GLN A 321 30.52 22.16 -12.33
N ALA A 322 29.72 21.34 -12.97
CA ALA A 322 29.82 21.07 -14.41
C ALA A 322 28.43 20.82 -15.01
N PRO A 323 28.15 21.37 -16.20
CA PRO A 323 26.82 21.41 -16.82
C PRO A 323 26.50 20.16 -17.62
N LEU A 324 25.22 19.82 -17.65
CA LEU A 324 24.63 18.71 -18.38
C LEU A 324 24.59 18.99 -19.90
N ALA A 325 25.29 18.19 -20.67
CA ALA A 325 25.01 17.99 -22.09
C ALA A 325 25.31 16.55 -22.49
N GLY A 326 24.30 15.87 -23.08
CA GLY A 326 24.48 14.60 -23.79
C GLY A 326 24.85 13.40 -22.92
N GLN A 327 23.88 12.73 -22.27
CA GLN A 327 24.19 11.52 -21.50
C GLN A 327 24.60 10.36 -22.44
N PRO A 328 25.82 9.83 -22.32
CA PRO A 328 26.22 8.59 -22.98
C PRO A 328 25.43 7.43 -22.34
N LYS A 329 25.13 6.40 -23.13
CA LYS A 329 24.58 5.12 -22.63
C LYS A 329 25.38 4.68 -21.42
N ARG A 330 24.74 4.57 -20.24
CA ARG A 330 25.40 4.17 -18.99
C ARG A 330 26.12 2.84 -19.24
N LYS A 331 27.44 2.85 -19.07
CA LYS A 331 28.24 1.62 -19.01
C LYS A 331 27.78 0.82 -17.77
N PRO A 332 27.81 -0.53 -17.83
CA PRO A 332 27.64 -1.34 -16.64
C PRO A 332 28.59 -0.85 -15.53
N GLY A 333 28.07 -0.68 -14.35
CA GLY A 333 28.83 -0.12 -13.23
C GLY A 333 28.15 -0.41 -11.90
N ILE A 334 28.74 0.09 -10.83
CA ILE A 334 28.24 -0.09 -9.47
C ILE A 334 26.90 0.63 -9.31
N ASN A 335 25.92 -0.05 -8.70
CA ASN A 335 24.62 0.53 -8.36
C ASN A 335 24.61 1.08 -6.92
N GLU A 336 24.76 2.40 -6.78
CA GLU A 336 24.69 3.06 -5.48
C GLU A 336 23.24 3.24 -4.98
N ASN A 337 22.25 3.19 -5.84
CA ASN A 337 20.84 3.40 -5.45
C ASN A 337 20.39 2.32 -4.47
N TYR A 338 20.65 1.05 -4.80
CA TYR A 338 20.30 -0.05 -3.91
C TYR A 338 21.04 0.03 -2.55
N ALA A 339 22.34 0.31 -2.59
CA ALA A 339 23.14 0.49 -1.38
C ALA A 339 22.61 1.64 -0.51
N ARG A 340 22.19 2.72 -1.11
CA ARG A 340 21.60 3.85 -0.40
C ARG A 340 20.27 3.48 0.25
N GLU A 341 19.37 2.85 -0.46
CA GLU A 341 18.05 2.50 0.05
C GLU A 341 18.15 1.46 1.19
N ILE A 342 19.06 0.48 1.07
CA ILE A 342 19.25 -0.51 2.15
C ILE A 342 19.81 0.11 3.44
N MET A 343 20.66 1.12 3.32
CA MET A 343 21.20 1.87 4.46
C MET A 343 20.17 2.86 5.00
N GLU A 344 19.59 3.68 4.14
CA GLU A 344 18.75 4.83 4.53
C GLU A 344 17.34 4.42 4.93
N LEU A 345 16.64 3.66 4.07
CA LEU A 345 15.22 3.36 4.28
C LEU A 345 14.98 2.04 5.02
N HIS A 346 15.83 1.05 4.78
CA HIS A 346 15.59 -0.28 5.32
C HIS A 346 16.23 -0.49 6.71
N THR A 347 17.30 0.29 7.05
CA THR A 347 18.07 0.04 8.30
C THR A 347 18.34 1.30 9.11
N LEU A 348 19.34 2.10 8.74
CA LEU A 348 19.94 3.14 9.60
C LEU A 348 19.02 4.36 9.79
N GLY A 349 18.15 4.64 8.82
CA GLY A 349 17.44 5.91 8.71
C GLY A 349 18.30 7.00 8.08
N VAL A 350 17.67 8.13 7.71
CA VAL A 350 18.35 9.28 7.07
C VAL A 350 19.48 9.84 7.94
N GLU A 351 19.27 9.88 9.26
CA GLU A 351 20.24 10.38 10.25
C GLU A 351 21.12 9.27 10.83
N GLY A 352 21.30 8.17 10.10
CA GLY A 352 21.95 6.94 10.58
C GLY A 352 23.44 7.02 10.83
N GLY A 353 24.10 8.15 10.55
CA GLY A 353 25.52 8.37 10.82
C GLY A 353 26.47 7.81 9.76
N TYR A 354 25.99 7.49 8.56
CA TYR A 354 26.79 7.02 7.42
C TYR A 354 27.18 8.16 6.48
N ALA A 355 28.29 7.98 5.76
CA ALA A 355 28.77 8.91 4.74
C ALA A 355 28.53 8.36 3.32
N GLN A 356 28.67 9.22 2.32
CA GLN A 356 28.62 8.81 0.89
C GLN A 356 29.63 7.71 0.58
N LYS A 357 30.80 7.70 1.24
CA LYS A 357 31.80 6.65 1.09
C LYS A 357 31.26 5.29 1.53
N ASP A 358 30.51 5.22 2.65
CA ASP A 358 29.93 3.97 3.12
C ASP A 358 28.91 3.42 2.11
N VAL A 359 28.10 4.30 1.47
CA VAL A 359 27.18 3.91 0.40
C VAL A 359 27.94 3.28 -0.78
N GLN A 360 29.06 3.86 -1.17
CA GLN A 360 29.91 3.32 -2.25
C GLN A 360 30.52 1.97 -1.87
N GLU A 361 31.02 1.82 -0.66
CA GLU A 361 31.58 0.57 -0.18
C GLU A 361 30.52 -0.54 -0.07
N VAL A 362 29.32 -0.21 0.44
CA VAL A 362 28.19 -1.14 0.44
C VAL A 362 27.79 -1.53 -0.99
N ALA A 363 27.74 -0.58 -1.92
CA ALA A 363 27.44 -0.86 -3.32
C ALA A 363 28.47 -1.81 -3.97
N ARG A 364 29.76 -1.67 -3.62
CA ARG A 364 30.83 -2.60 -4.03
C ARG A 364 30.62 -4.00 -3.47
N CYS A 365 30.21 -4.12 -2.20
CA CYS A 365 29.91 -5.40 -1.56
C CYS A 365 28.71 -6.12 -2.22
N LEU A 366 27.75 -5.39 -2.75
CA LEU A 366 26.54 -5.94 -3.38
C LEU A 366 26.67 -6.17 -4.88
N THR A 367 27.83 -5.88 -5.49
CA THR A 367 28.10 -6.24 -6.88
C THR A 367 28.02 -7.76 -7.08
N GLY A 368 27.48 -8.20 -8.20
CA GLY A 368 27.30 -9.62 -8.51
C GLY A 368 26.08 -10.29 -7.85
N TRP A 369 25.40 -9.63 -6.90
CA TRP A 369 24.08 -10.05 -6.42
C TRP A 369 23.06 -9.77 -7.52
N THR A 370 22.55 -10.80 -8.16
CA THR A 370 21.74 -10.67 -9.36
C THR A 370 20.63 -11.72 -9.40
N VAL A 371 19.87 -11.71 -10.49
CA VAL A 371 18.75 -12.64 -10.73
C VAL A 371 19.11 -13.58 -11.85
N ASP A 372 18.84 -14.89 -11.67
CA ASP A 372 19.06 -15.87 -12.72
C ASP A 372 17.95 -15.75 -13.77
N ARG A 373 18.37 -15.70 -15.04
CA ARG A 373 17.47 -15.71 -16.21
C ARG A 373 16.11 -15.07 -15.97
N PRO A 374 16.02 -13.74 -15.82
CA PRO A 374 14.84 -13.04 -15.29
C PRO A 374 13.48 -13.38 -15.90
N ARG A 375 13.44 -14.17 -16.97
CA ARG A 375 12.21 -14.62 -17.66
C ARG A 375 12.05 -16.14 -17.74
N GLN A 376 12.92 -16.89 -17.09
CA GLN A 376 12.86 -18.37 -17.14
C GLN A 376 12.99 -19.00 -15.75
N SER A 377 13.88 -18.45 -14.92
CA SER A 377 14.14 -18.90 -13.55
C SER A 377 14.53 -17.66 -12.75
N THR A 378 13.61 -17.14 -11.95
CA THR A 378 13.73 -15.84 -11.28
C THR A 378 14.28 -15.97 -9.86
N GLY A 379 15.23 -16.87 -9.64
CA GLY A 379 15.92 -17.04 -8.35
C GLY A 379 17.06 -16.03 -8.17
N PHE A 380 17.45 -15.80 -6.90
CA PHE A 380 18.69 -15.13 -6.56
C PHE A 380 19.89 -15.93 -7.05
N VAL A 381 20.89 -15.25 -7.61
CA VAL A 381 22.17 -15.85 -7.97
C VAL A 381 23.30 -14.88 -7.72
N PHE A 382 24.43 -15.39 -7.22
CA PHE A 382 25.65 -14.64 -7.15
C PHE A 382 26.55 -14.94 -8.35
N ARG A 383 27.03 -13.89 -9.05
CA ARG A 383 27.95 -14.00 -10.18
C ARG A 383 29.30 -13.41 -9.82
N SER A 384 30.25 -14.26 -9.48
CA SER A 384 31.58 -13.85 -9.00
C SER A 384 32.33 -12.97 -10.00
N PHE A 385 32.16 -13.18 -11.31
CA PHE A 385 32.80 -12.36 -12.35
C PHE A 385 32.27 -10.92 -12.44
N MET A 386 31.12 -10.63 -11.82
CA MET A 386 30.56 -9.28 -11.70
C MET A 386 30.99 -8.60 -10.38
N HIS A 387 31.54 -9.36 -9.44
CA HIS A 387 31.80 -8.90 -8.09
C HIS A 387 33.12 -8.13 -7.97
N ASP A 388 33.15 -7.11 -7.09
CA ASP A 388 34.35 -6.41 -6.66
C ASP A 388 35.05 -7.20 -5.55
N ASN A 389 36.16 -7.85 -5.85
CA ASN A 389 36.90 -8.69 -4.91
C ASN A 389 37.93 -7.95 -4.05
N LYS A 390 38.05 -6.61 -4.15
CA LYS A 390 39.02 -5.83 -3.33
C LYS A 390 38.51 -5.67 -1.92
N GLU A 391 39.41 -5.33 -1.00
CA GLU A 391 39.05 -4.94 0.38
C GLU A 391 38.09 -3.75 0.40
N LYS A 392 37.16 -3.72 1.33
CA LYS A 392 36.18 -2.65 1.53
C LYS A 392 36.13 -2.26 3.01
N THR A 393 35.60 -1.08 3.30
CA THR A 393 35.37 -0.62 4.67
C THR A 393 33.97 -0.03 4.76
N VAL A 394 33.12 -0.64 5.57
CA VAL A 394 31.71 -0.23 5.75
C VAL A 394 31.50 0.18 7.20
N LEU A 395 31.08 1.41 7.45
CA LEU A 395 30.84 1.95 8.80
C LEU A 395 32.03 1.66 9.77
N GLY A 396 33.26 1.82 9.26
CA GLY A 396 34.51 1.57 10.02
C GLY A 396 34.90 0.11 10.15
N GLN A 397 34.09 -0.85 9.71
CA GLN A 397 34.41 -2.27 9.74
C GLN A 397 35.04 -2.74 8.43
N LYS A 398 36.18 -3.45 8.53
CA LYS A 398 36.89 -3.99 7.38
C LYS A 398 36.23 -5.28 6.86
N ILE A 399 36.00 -5.34 5.56
CA ILE A 399 35.56 -6.53 4.82
C ILE A 399 36.76 -6.98 3.97
N PRO A 400 37.36 -8.14 4.27
CA PRO A 400 38.57 -8.61 3.60
C PRO A 400 38.35 -8.82 2.10
N ALA A 401 39.41 -8.71 1.31
CA ALA A 401 39.39 -9.03 -0.11
C ALA A 401 39.06 -10.51 -0.35
N GLY A 402 38.33 -10.82 -1.43
CA GLY A 402 38.05 -12.19 -1.87
C GLY A 402 36.86 -12.88 -1.19
N GLY A 403 36.04 -12.16 -0.40
CA GLY A 403 34.91 -12.75 0.33
C GLY A 403 33.73 -13.17 -0.57
N GLY A 404 33.62 -12.61 -1.78
CA GLY A 404 32.59 -12.97 -2.76
C GLY A 404 31.18 -12.68 -2.25
N ILE A 405 30.28 -13.68 -2.28
CA ILE A 405 28.92 -13.52 -1.79
C ILE A 405 28.85 -13.08 -0.31
N LYS A 406 29.84 -13.47 0.48
CA LYS A 406 29.90 -13.15 1.92
C LYS A 406 30.09 -11.66 2.19
N ASP A 407 30.63 -10.89 1.27
CA ASP A 407 30.81 -9.46 1.43
C ASP A 407 29.43 -8.76 1.63
N GLY A 408 28.44 -9.11 0.79
CA GLY A 408 27.09 -8.61 0.95
C GLY A 408 26.39 -9.15 2.21
N GLU A 409 26.62 -10.41 2.58
CA GLU A 409 26.07 -11.00 3.81
C GLU A 409 26.64 -10.32 5.06
N MET A 410 27.93 -9.99 5.08
CA MET A 410 28.57 -9.22 6.16
C MET A 410 27.98 -7.80 6.25
N VAL A 411 27.73 -7.15 5.11
CA VAL A 411 27.05 -5.84 5.12
C VAL A 411 25.68 -5.93 5.77
N ILE A 412 24.87 -6.93 5.44
CA ILE A 412 23.55 -7.12 6.05
C ILE A 412 23.69 -7.33 7.57
N ASP A 413 24.71 -8.09 7.98
CA ASP A 413 24.99 -8.32 9.39
C ASP A 413 25.39 -7.02 10.13
N ILE A 414 26.31 -6.25 9.57
CA ILE A 414 26.72 -4.94 10.08
C ILE A 414 25.53 -3.99 10.22
N LEU A 415 24.69 -3.90 9.20
CA LEU A 415 23.54 -3.01 9.19
C LEU A 415 22.46 -3.45 10.19
N ALA A 416 22.19 -4.74 10.32
CA ALA A 416 21.20 -5.26 11.25
C ALA A 416 21.61 -5.02 12.72
N HIS A 417 22.90 -5.11 13.04
CA HIS A 417 23.40 -4.91 14.41
C HIS A 417 23.77 -3.45 14.74
N HIS A 418 23.60 -2.53 13.78
CA HIS A 418 23.96 -1.14 14.01
C HIS A 418 22.99 -0.47 15.00
N PRO A 419 23.48 0.34 15.98
CA PRO A 419 22.62 1.00 16.97
C PRO A 419 21.54 1.90 16.34
N SER A 420 21.85 2.58 15.22
CA SER A 420 20.87 3.40 14.49
C SER A 420 19.75 2.55 13.92
N THR A 421 20.01 1.32 13.46
CA THR A 421 18.98 0.38 12.98
C THR A 421 18.05 -0.04 14.12
N ALA A 422 18.62 -0.40 15.27
CA ALA A 422 17.85 -0.74 16.47
C ALA A 422 16.87 0.39 16.84
N LYS A 423 17.37 1.63 16.89
CA LYS A 423 16.56 2.81 17.19
C LYS A 423 15.53 3.11 16.10
N PHE A 424 15.92 3.05 14.83
CA PHE A 424 15.05 3.36 13.70
C PHE A 424 13.87 2.40 13.60
N ILE A 425 14.13 1.08 13.66
CA ILE A 425 13.10 0.05 13.61
C ILE A 425 12.19 0.13 14.84
N SER A 426 12.75 0.33 16.04
CA SER A 426 11.97 0.53 17.27
C SER A 426 11.05 1.75 17.15
N THR A 427 11.55 2.86 16.63
CA THR A 427 10.75 4.07 16.40
C THR A 427 9.61 3.83 15.43
N LYS A 428 9.85 3.11 14.31
CA LYS A 428 8.81 2.76 13.35
C LYS A 428 7.73 1.87 13.96
N LEU A 429 8.10 0.84 14.72
CA LEU A 429 7.13 -0.04 15.39
C LEU A 429 6.31 0.70 16.44
N VAL A 430 6.94 1.53 17.29
CA VAL A 430 6.21 2.34 18.28
C VAL A 430 5.29 3.35 17.56
N ARG A 431 5.72 3.96 16.47
CA ARG A 431 4.87 4.83 15.64
C ARG A 431 3.68 4.08 15.07
N ARG A 432 3.89 2.88 14.55
CA ARG A 432 2.81 2.06 13.96
C ARG A 432 1.74 1.73 15.00
N PHE A 433 2.12 1.35 16.20
CA PHE A 433 1.20 0.77 17.18
C PHE A 433 0.75 1.74 18.27
N VAL A 434 1.47 2.83 18.57
CA VAL A 434 1.14 3.71 19.69
C VAL A 434 0.70 5.10 19.24
N SER A 435 1.60 5.89 18.65
CA SER A 435 1.34 7.29 18.33
C SER A 435 2.21 7.78 17.18
N ASP A 436 1.70 8.73 16.38
CA ASP A 436 2.47 9.40 15.31
C ASP A 436 3.66 10.19 15.87
N THR A 437 3.61 10.55 17.15
CA THR A 437 4.73 11.06 17.93
C THR A 437 5.12 10.00 18.97
N PRO A 438 6.06 9.09 18.66
CA PRO A 438 6.43 7.99 19.55
C PRO A 438 6.96 8.49 20.90
N PRO A 439 6.45 7.98 22.04
CA PRO A 439 7.02 8.27 23.35
C PRO A 439 8.48 7.78 23.44
N GLN A 440 9.44 8.68 23.68
CA GLN A 440 10.87 8.35 23.64
C GLN A 440 11.25 7.24 24.64
N ALA A 441 10.70 7.27 25.85
CA ALA A 441 10.96 6.25 26.86
C ALA A 441 10.56 4.83 26.40
N LEU A 442 9.47 4.70 25.61
CA LEU A 442 9.08 3.41 25.03
C LEU A 442 10.02 3.03 23.88
N VAL A 443 10.38 3.99 23.03
CA VAL A 443 11.36 3.73 21.95
C VAL A 443 12.66 3.20 22.52
N ASP A 444 13.17 3.80 23.60
CA ASP A 444 14.43 3.39 24.25
C ASP A 444 14.32 1.97 24.83
N ARG A 445 13.18 1.62 25.47
CA ARG A 445 12.96 0.25 25.98
C ARG A 445 12.90 -0.78 24.83
N VAL A 446 12.20 -0.47 23.74
CA VAL A 446 12.09 -1.37 22.58
C VAL A 446 13.46 -1.51 21.89
N THR A 447 14.26 -0.42 21.82
CA THR A 447 15.62 -0.44 21.29
C THR A 447 16.54 -1.35 22.15
N ALA A 448 16.41 -1.28 23.48
CA ALA A 448 17.15 -2.16 24.38
C ALA A 448 16.76 -3.65 24.17
N VAL A 449 15.48 -3.93 23.93
CA VAL A 449 15.01 -5.28 23.60
C VAL A 449 15.58 -5.73 22.25
N TYR A 450 15.55 -4.90 21.21
CA TYR A 450 16.18 -5.19 19.93
C TYR A 450 17.63 -5.65 20.12
N THR A 451 18.44 -4.85 20.82
CA THR A 451 19.86 -5.15 21.05
C THR A 451 20.05 -6.44 21.88
N LYS A 452 19.24 -6.62 22.93
CA LYS A 452 19.34 -7.80 23.81
C LYS A 452 18.93 -9.10 23.13
N THR A 453 17.95 -9.05 22.24
CA THR A 453 17.35 -10.23 21.62
C THR A 453 17.78 -10.44 20.17
N ASP A 454 18.80 -9.72 19.71
CA ASP A 454 19.29 -9.80 18.34
C ASP A 454 18.17 -9.52 17.32
N GLY A 455 17.47 -8.40 17.53
CA GLY A 455 16.42 -7.93 16.64
C GLY A 455 15.16 -8.81 16.58
N ASP A 456 14.81 -9.50 17.67
CA ASP A 456 13.58 -10.33 17.73
C ASP A 456 12.33 -9.45 17.68
N ILE A 457 11.64 -9.47 16.53
CA ILE A 457 10.46 -8.65 16.27
C ILE A 457 9.33 -9.00 17.24
N ARG A 458 9.14 -10.26 17.57
CA ARG A 458 8.10 -10.74 18.50
C ARG A 458 8.28 -10.14 19.89
N GLU A 459 9.50 -10.11 20.41
CA GLU A 459 9.80 -9.56 21.72
C GLU A 459 9.70 -8.02 21.76
N MET A 460 10.05 -7.35 20.65
CA MET A 460 9.81 -5.91 20.50
C MET A 460 8.31 -5.58 20.54
N LEU A 461 7.49 -6.33 19.80
CA LEU A 461 6.03 -6.17 19.77
C LEU A 461 5.41 -6.49 21.15
N ARG A 462 5.85 -7.56 21.81
CA ARG A 462 5.43 -7.88 23.18
C ARG A 462 5.68 -6.70 24.11
N THR A 463 6.88 -6.11 24.05
CA THR A 463 7.26 -4.94 24.87
C THR A 463 6.36 -3.74 24.59
N ILE A 464 5.96 -3.53 23.34
CA ILE A 464 5.05 -2.44 22.97
C ILE A 464 3.63 -2.70 23.53
N PHE A 465 3.05 -3.88 23.27
CA PHE A 465 1.64 -4.16 23.61
C PHE A 465 1.38 -4.26 25.11
N THR A 466 2.39 -4.63 25.90
CA THR A 466 2.29 -4.67 27.37
C THR A 466 2.70 -3.37 28.05
N SER A 467 3.14 -2.36 27.29
CA SER A 467 3.60 -1.08 27.86
C SER A 467 2.45 -0.22 28.38
N PRO A 468 2.69 0.60 29.42
CA PRO A 468 1.72 1.57 29.90
C PRO A 468 1.39 2.63 28.85
N GLU A 469 2.33 3.02 27.99
CA GLU A 469 2.12 3.99 26.93
C GLU A 469 1.14 3.48 25.87
N PHE A 470 1.21 2.20 25.51
CA PHE A 470 0.22 1.57 24.62
C PHE A 470 -1.16 1.56 25.24
N ASN A 471 -1.25 1.26 26.54
CA ASN A 471 -2.51 1.13 27.27
C ASN A 471 -3.00 2.48 27.88
N SER A 472 -2.50 3.60 27.39
CA SER A 472 -2.85 4.94 27.88
C SER A 472 -4.07 5.54 27.15
N LYS A 473 -4.71 6.54 27.76
CA LYS A 473 -5.80 7.33 27.12
C LYS A 473 -5.28 8.14 25.93
N GLU A 474 -4.03 8.59 25.99
CA GLU A 474 -3.38 9.35 24.94
C GLU A 474 -3.16 8.49 23.69
N ALA A 475 -2.94 7.18 23.84
CA ALA A 475 -2.81 6.24 22.73
C ALA A 475 -4.17 5.77 22.18
N TYR A 476 -5.21 5.79 23.03
CA TYR A 476 -6.55 5.36 22.63
C TYR A 476 -7.12 6.26 21.53
N ARG A 477 -7.43 5.66 20.36
CA ARG A 477 -7.92 6.37 19.18
C ARG A 477 -7.03 7.54 18.73
N ALA A 478 -5.73 7.50 19.05
CA ALA A 478 -4.78 8.56 18.66
C ALA A 478 -4.46 8.55 17.17
N LYS A 479 -4.53 7.40 16.52
CA LYS A 479 -4.16 7.25 15.09
C LYS A 479 -5.38 7.23 14.18
N ILE A 480 -5.27 7.89 13.04
CA ILE A 480 -6.26 7.78 11.95
C ILE A 480 -5.97 6.51 11.16
N LYS A 481 -7.00 5.76 10.84
CA LYS A 481 -6.91 4.58 9.97
C LYS A 481 -6.47 4.99 8.56
N SER A 482 -5.56 4.24 7.95
CA SER A 482 -5.31 4.36 6.51
C SER A 482 -6.57 4.00 5.72
N PRO A 483 -6.64 4.30 4.42
CA PRO A 483 -7.77 3.86 3.59
C PRO A 483 -8.00 2.35 3.62
N PHE A 484 -6.93 1.56 3.59
CA PHE A 484 -7.00 0.11 3.70
C PHE A 484 -7.52 -0.32 5.08
N GLU A 485 -6.96 0.22 6.15
CA GLU A 485 -7.41 -0.08 7.52
C GLU A 485 -8.88 0.28 7.74
N LEU A 486 -9.33 1.40 7.20
CA LEU A 486 -10.72 1.82 7.28
C LEU A 486 -11.65 0.85 6.56
N ALA A 487 -11.32 0.49 5.32
CA ALA A 487 -12.13 -0.42 4.52
C ALA A 487 -12.27 -1.79 5.19
N ILE A 488 -11.17 -2.37 5.63
CA ILE A 488 -11.19 -3.67 6.32
C ILE A 488 -11.91 -3.58 7.65
N SER A 489 -11.69 -2.52 8.43
CA SER A 489 -12.35 -2.29 9.71
C SER A 489 -13.88 -2.20 9.55
N ALA A 490 -14.36 -1.52 8.51
CA ALA A 490 -15.78 -1.43 8.20
C ALA A 490 -16.39 -2.79 7.80
N ILE A 491 -15.72 -3.53 6.92
CA ILE A 491 -16.13 -4.89 6.52
C ILE A 491 -16.25 -5.80 7.75
N ARG A 492 -15.26 -5.78 8.64
CA ARG A 492 -15.23 -6.60 9.86
C ARG A 492 -16.32 -6.20 10.84
N ALA A 493 -16.44 -4.91 11.15
CA ALA A 493 -17.42 -4.41 12.12
C ALA A 493 -18.87 -4.63 11.69
N LEU A 494 -19.17 -4.52 10.40
CA LEU A 494 -20.47 -4.81 9.82
C LEU A 494 -20.74 -6.31 9.65
N GLY A 495 -19.71 -7.16 9.72
CA GLY A 495 -19.81 -8.56 9.34
C GLY A 495 -20.20 -8.73 7.85
N ALA A 496 -19.79 -7.79 7.00
CA ALA A 496 -20.08 -7.84 5.58
C ALA A 496 -19.31 -8.98 4.91
N ASP A 497 -19.97 -9.71 4.00
CA ASP A 497 -19.32 -10.77 3.25
C ASP A 497 -18.74 -10.25 1.94
N VAL A 498 -17.43 -10.49 1.75
CA VAL A 498 -16.68 -10.09 0.55
C VAL A 498 -16.31 -11.32 -0.24
N ASN A 499 -16.90 -11.48 -1.42
CA ASN A 499 -16.65 -12.60 -2.34
C ASN A 499 -15.96 -12.17 -3.65
N ALA A 500 -16.02 -10.87 -3.99
CA ALA A 500 -15.34 -10.31 -5.14
C ALA A 500 -14.67 -8.96 -4.77
N PRO A 501 -13.44 -8.95 -4.26
CA PRO A 501 -12.82 -7.80 -3.60
C PRO A 501 -12.35 -6.68 -4.54
N ILE A 502 -12.51 -6.81 -5.86
CA ILE A 502 -11.99 -5.87 -6.87
C ILE A 502 -12.50 -4.44 -6.64
N GLN A 503 -13.81 -4.25 -6.44
CA GLN A 503 -14.35 -2.91 -6.19
C GLN A 503 -13.93 -2.35 -4.83
N THR A 504 -13.74 -3.21 -3.83
CA THR A 504 -13.16 -2.79 -2.55
C THR A 504 -11.76 -2.23 -2.75
N ALA A 505 -10.89 -2.90 -3.53
CA ALA A 505 -9.57 -2.41 -3.88
C ALA A 505 -9.60 -1.07 -4.62
N GLN A 506 -10.57 -0.89 -5.54
CA GLN A 506 -10.77 0.37 -6.25
C GLN A 506 -11.18 1.52 -5.32
N PHE A 507 -12.07 1.28 -4.35
CA PHE A 507 -12.42 2.30 -3.35
C PHE A 507 -11.25 2.66 -2.44
N ILE A 508 -10.44 1.67 -2.04
CA ILE A 508 -9.22 1.90 -1.26
C ILE A 508 -8.27 2.81 -2.06
N ALA A 509 -8.11 2.55 -3.37
CA ALA A 509 -7.32 3.39 -4.25
C ALA A 509 -7.88 4.82 -4.39
N LYS A 510 -9.21 4.99 -4.50
CA LYS A 510 -9.86 6.30 -4.52
C LYS A 510 -9.64 7.10 -3.23
N MET A 511 -9.60 6.42 -2.11
CA MET A 511 -9.30 7.04 -0.82
C MET A 511 -7.82 7.43 -0.67
N GLY A 512 -6.94 7.05 -1.63
CA GLY A 512 -5.54 7.45 -1.70
C GLY A 512 -4.51 6.34 -1.43
N GLU A 513 -4.91 5.05 -1.36
CA GLU A 513 -4.01 3.92 -1.08
C GLU A 513 -4.17 2.79 -2.13
N PRO A 514 -3.77 3.00 -3.41
CA PRO A 514 -3.78 1.93 -4.40
C PRO A 514 -2.80 0.81 -4.03
N LEU A 515 -3.33 -0.35 -3.62
CA LEU A 515 -2.55 -1.48 -3.08
C LEU A 515 -1.51 -1.97 -4.09
N TYR A 516 -0.24 -2.12 -3.66
CA TYR A 516 0.95 -2.53 -4.44
C TYR A 516 1.39 -1.55 -5.53
N LEU A 517 0.80 -0.37 -5.60
CA LEU A 517 1.06 0.62 -6.65
C LEU A 517 1.77 1.89 -6.14
N TYR A 518 2.37 1.84 -4.97
CA TYR A 518 3.18 2.96 -4.49
C TYR A 518 4.58 2.91 -5.11
N GLN A 519 4.93 3.98 -5.84
CA GLN A 519 6.12 3.96 -6.70
C GLN A 519 7.43 4.22 -5.95
N ALA A 520 7.41 5.01 -4.89
CA ALA A 520 8.63 5.36 -4.18
C ALA A 520 9.08 4.25 -3.21
N PRO A 521 10.39 4.02 -3.04
CA PRO A 521 10.91 2.99 -2.13
C PRO A 521 10.59 3.26 -0.65
N THR A 522 10.20 4.48 -0.31
CA THR A 522 9.78 4.86 1.05
C THR A 522 8.53 4.14 1.54
N GLY A 523 7.70 3.61 0.64
CA GLY A 523 6.36 3.12 0.95
C GLY A 523 5.38 4.24 1.30
N TYR A 524 4.15 3.88 1.61
CA TYR A 524 3.10 4.78 2.07
C TYR A 524 3.46 5.42 3.41
N PRO A 525 3.01 6.66 3.66
CA PRO A 525 3.36 7.38 4.88
C PRO A 525 2.81 6.71 6.15
N ASP A 526 3.63 6.72 7.21
CA ASP A 526 3.28 6.18 8.52
C ASP A 526 2.41 7.13 9.38
N ARG A 527 2.28 8.40 8.97
CA ARG A 527 1.63 9.47 9.74
C ARG A 527 0.22 9.76 9.26
N ALA A 528 -0.65 10.02 10.21
CA ALA A 528 -2.08 10.26 9.99
C ALA A 528 -2.40 11.53 9.19
N ASP A 529 -1.62 12.59 9.39
CA ASP A 529 -1.80 13.88 8.70
C ASP A 529 -1.70 13.79 7.18
N GLN A 530 -1.03 12.77 6.67
CA GLN A 530 -0.86 12.54 5.24
C GLN A 530 -2.04 11.77 4.60
N TRP A 531 -2.93 11.19 5.42
CA TRP A 531 -4.08 10.42 4.95
C TRP A 531 -5.39 11.22 4.92
N VAL A 532 -5.41 12.44 5.47
CA VAL A 532 -6.63 13.21 5.67
C VAL A 532 -6.55 14.55 4.95
N ASN A 533 -7.37 14.67 3.92
CA ASN A 533 -7.71 15.91 3.26
C ASN A 533 -9.21 15.89 2.94
N THR A 534 -9.78 17.03 2.52
CA THR A 534 -11.21 17.16 2.25
C THR A 534 -11.73 16.13 1.22
N GLY A 535 -10.95 15.87 0.17
CA GLY A 535 -11.31 14.88 -0.86
C GLY A 535 -11.32 13.46 -0.31
N SER A 536 -10.28 13.07 0.44
CA SER A 536 -10.21 11.73 1.02
C SER A 536 -11.30 11.47 2.07
N LEU A 537 -11.69 12.50 2.85
CA LEU A 537 -12.80 12.38 3.80
C LEU A 537 -14.15 12.13 3.10
N LEU A 538 -14.39 12.80 1.97
CA LEU A 538 -15.59 12.55 1.17
C LEU A 538 -15.60 11.11 0.61
N GLU A 539 -14.48 10.63 0.09
CA GLU A 539 -14.38 9.25 -0.42
C GLU A 539 -14.51 8.20 0.68
N ARG A 540 -14.05 8.48 1.90
CA ARG A 540 -14.25 7.62 3.08
C ARG A 540 -15.73 7.49 3.46
N LEU A 541 -16.49 8.60 3.42
CA LEU A 541 -17.93 8.60 3.64
C LEU A 541 -18.65 7.85 2.51
N ASN A 542 -18.29 8.12 1.25
CA ASN A 542 -18.83 7.44 0.08
C ASN A 542 -18.62 5.92 0.15
N PHE A 543 -17.44 5.49 0.59
CA PHE A 543 -17.14 4.07 0.80
C PHE A 543 -18.07 3.45 1.85
N GLY A 544 -18.24 4.10 3.02
CA GLY A 544 -19.15 3.62 4.07
C GLY A 544 -20.58 3.47 3.58
N LEU A 545 -21.09 4.47 2.86
CA LEU A 545 -22.43 4.43 2.27
C LEU A 545 -22.54 3.37 1.16
N ALA A 546 -21.54 3.23 0.29
CA ALA A 546 -21.55 2.21 -0.77
C ALA A 546 -21.56 0.79 -0.20
N LEU A 547 -20.78 0.54 0.85
CA LEU A 547 -20.73 -0.75 1.52
C LEU A 547 -22.08 -1.08 2.19
N THR A 548 -22.60 -0.17 3.01
CA THR A 548 -23.82 -0.45 3.77
C THR A 548 -25.08 -0.52 2.90
N THR A 549 -25.13 0.24 1.80
CA THR A 549 -26.28 0.22 0.86
C THR A 549 -26.15 -0.85 -0.25
N ASN A 550 -25.19 -1.78 -0.11
CA ASN A 550 -24.91 -2.85 -1.08
C ASN A 550 -24.63 -2.37 -2.52
N LYS A 551 -24.15 -1.12 -2.65
CA LYS A 551 -23.72 -0.56 -3.94
C LYS A 551 -22.29 -0.95 -4.29
N LEU A 552 -21.54 -1.50 -3.33
CA LEU A 552 -20.21 -2.06 -3.52
C LEU A 552 -20.36 -3.51 -4.00
N ARG A 553 -20.17 -3.76 -5.28
CA ARG A 553 -20.29 -5.11 -5.85
C ARG A 553 -19.25 -6.05 -5.23
N GLY A 554 -19.66 -7.27 -4.96
CA GLY A 554 -18.79 -8.27 -4.36
C GLY A 554 -18.57 -8.10 -2.86
N ALA A 555 -19.27 -7.16 -2.22
CA ALA A 555 -19.40 -7.06 -0.78
C ALA A 555 -20.88 -6.95 -0.41
N ALA A 556 -21.33 -7.75 0.55
CA ALA A 556 -22.72 -7.83 0.97
C ALA A 556 -22.87 -7.53 2.45
N PHE A 557 -23.67 -6.52 2.79
CA PHE A 557 -24.07 -6.18 4.14
C PHE A 557 -25.51 -6.63 4.39
N ASP A 558 -25.70 -7.46 5.40
CA ASP A 558 -27.03 -7.90 5.85
C ASP A 558 -27.54 -6.93 6.93
N VAL A 559 -28.33 -5.94 6.52
CA VAL A 559 -28.91 -4.93 7.40
C VAL A 559 -29.89 -5.54 8.41
N LYS A 560 -30.65 -6.57 8.01
CA LYS A 560 -31.61 -7.23 8.89
C LYS A 560 -30.92 -7.93 10.05
N ARG A 561 -29.84 -8.63 9.75
CA ARG A 561 -28.98 -9.24 10.76
C ARG A 561 -28.34 -8.20 11.70
N ALA A 562 -27.92 -7.05 11.16
CA ALA A 562 -27.28 -6.00 11.94
C ALA A 562 -28.24 -5.31 12.91
N VAL A 563 -29.46 -5.08 12.48
CA VAL A 563 -30.54 -4.45 13.29
C VAL A 563 -31.11 -5.46 14.31
N GLY A 564 -31.23 -6.73 13.94
CA GLY A 564 -31.84 -7.77 14.77
C GLY A 564 -33.35 -7.58 14.93
N SER A 565 -33.84 -7.57 16.17
CA SER A 565 -35.28 -7.44 16.49
C SER A 565 -35.81 -5.99 16.54
N ILE A 566 -34.97 -5.00 16.23
CA ILE A 566 -35.39 -3.58 16.24
C ILE A 566 -36.22 -3.30 14.97
N GLU A 567 -37.35 -2.60 15.13
CA GLU A 567 -38.13 -2.13 14.00
C GLU A 567 -37.35 -1.09 13.19
N MET A 568 -37.22 -1.29 11.89
CA MET A 568 -36.46 -0.42 11.00
C MET A 568 -37.06 0.99 10.86
N SER A 569 -38.35 1.15 11.13
CA SER A 569 -39.05 2.44 11.20
C SER A 569 -38.58 3.31 12.37
N ASP A 570 -38.11 2.70 13.47
CA ASP A 570 -37.58 3.40 14.63
C ASP A 570 -36.10 3.79 14.39
N ARG A 571 -35.93 4.86 13.63
CA ARG A 571 -34.61 5.35 13.21
C ARG A 571 -33.71 5.68 14.41
N GLN A 572 -34.27 6.11 15.52
CA GLN A 572 -33.49 6.43 16.74
C GLN A 572 -32.91 5.15 17.35
N ARG A 573 -33.69 4.09 17.49
CA ARG A 573 -33.19 2.79 17.96
C ARG A 573 -32.21 2.16 16.99
N VAL A 574 -32.41 2.30 15.69
CA VAL A 574 -31.46 1.87 14.67
C VAL A 574 -30.12 2.60 14.84
N MET A 575 -30.14 3.93 15.08
CA MET A 575 -28.94 4.72 15.33
C MET A 575 -28.21 4.25 16.59
N GLU A 576 -28.92 4.06 17.69
CA GLU A 576 -28.34 3.53 18.95
C GLU A 576 -27.72 2.14 18.72
N ARG A 577 -28.38 1.28 17.95
CA ARG A 577 -27.84 -0.04 17.58
C ARG A 577 -26.56 0.08 16.76
N ALA A 578 -26.52 0.98 15.76
CA ALA A 578 -25.35 1.21 14.94
C ALA A 578 -24.18 1.77 15.79
N ILE A 579 -24.44 2.73 16.70
CA ILE A 579 -23.45 3.25 17.63
C ILE A 579 -22.93 2.13 18.55
N ALA A 580 -23.83 1.32 19.11
CA ALA A 580 -23.44 0.22 19.99
C ALA A 580 -22.59 -0.83 19.28
N SER A 581 -22.93 -1.19 18.04
CA SER A 581 -22.22 -2.24 17.29
C SER A 581 -20.90 -1.78 16.66
N LEU A 582 -20.84 -0.54 16.17
CA LEU A 582 -19.67 -0.03 15.45
C LEU A 582 -18.69 0.75 16.34
N LEU A 583 -19.20 1.45 17.36
CA LEU A 583 -18.42 2.30 18.25
C LEU A 583 -18.39 1.78 19.70
N TYR A 584 -19.10 0.68 19.98
CA TYR A 584 -19.23 0.09 21.34
C TYR A 584 -19.77 1.09 22.38
N GLY A 585 -20.64 2.02 21.94
CA GLY A 585 -21.21 3.07 22.76
C GLY A 585 -20.26 4.24 23.08
N ASP A 586 -19.02 4.16 22.68
CA ASP A 586 -17.98 5.17 22.94
C ASP A 586 -17.97 6.25 21.85
N ILE A 587 -18.86 7.24 22.03
CA ILE A 587 -19.09 8.35 21.10
C ILE A 587 -19.12 9.67 21.86
N SER A 588 -18.55 10.72 21.26
CA SER A 588 -18.61 12.07 21.82
C SER A 588 -20.01 12.68 21.73
N THR A 589 -20.35 13.57 22.66
CA THR A 589 -21.63 14.32 22.66
C THR A 589 -21.77 15.14 21.36
N GLN A 590 -20.68 15.69 20.84
CA GLN A 590 -20.68 16.45 19.60
C GLN A 590 -21.02 15.55 18.39
N THR A 591 -20.36 14.40 18.25
CA THR A 591 -20.64 13.44 17.15
C THR A 591 -22.09 12.95 17.24
N ARG A 592 -22.57 12.60 18.46
CA ARG A 592 -23.96 12.19 18.67
C ARG A 592 -24.94 13.26 18.20
N SER A 593 -24.73 14.52 18.59
CA SER A 593 -25.58 15.64 18.16
C SER A 593 -25.62 15.82 16.66
N VAL A 594 -24.48 15.64 15.99
CA VAL A 594 -24.40 15.71 14.52
C VAL A 594 -25.18 14.55 13.87
N LEU A 595 -25.04 13.34 14.39
CA LEU A 595 -25.78 12.18 13.88
C LEU A 595 -27.28 12.32 14.08
N ASP A 596 -27.73 12.77 15.25
CA ASP A 596 -29.14 13.02 15.56
C ASP A 596 -29.75 14.11 14.63
N LYS A 597 -28.98 15.16 14.33
CA LYS A 597 -29.38 16.20 13.37
C LYS A 597 -29.54 15.62 11.97
N GLN A 598 -28.57 14.83 11.49
CA GLN A 598 -28.61 14.19 10.17
C GLN A 598 -29.78 13.20 10.05
N LEU A 599 -30.12 12.52 11.14
CA LEU A 599 -31.25 11.60 11.16
C LEU A 599 -32.58 12.32 10.97
N LYS A 600 -32.73 13.53 11.55
CA LYS A 600 -33.95 14.38 11.44
C LYS A 600 -34.07 15.07 10.08
N GLU A 601 -32.96 15.57 9.54
CA GLU A 601 -32.93 16.28 8.26
C GLU A 601 -32.97 15.35 7.02
N GLY A 602 -32.83 14.05 7.23
CA GLY A 602 -32.68 13.04 6.20
C GLY A 602 -31.25 13.04 5.62
N VAL A 603 -30.76 11.85 5.25
CA VAL A 603 -29.45 11.71 4.62
C VAL A 603 -29.54 12.22 3.19
N PRO A 604 -28.86 13.31 2.80
CA PRO A 604 -28.89 13.78 1.44
C PRO A 604 -28.15 12.79 0.52
N VAL A 605 -28.86 11.83 -0.05
CA VAL A 605 -28.33 10.93 -1.06
C VAL A 605 -28.86 11.38 -2.44
N LYS A 606 -28.43 12.54 -2.90
CA LYS A 606 -28.48 12.97 -4.29
C LYS A 606 -27.12 13.52 -4.71
N GLY A 607 -26.11 12.66 -4.67
CA GLY A 607 -24.96 12.70 -5.56
C GLY A 607 -24.89 11.32 -6.18
N GLU A 608 -24.95 11.20 -7.49
CA GLU A 608 -24.50 10.00 -8.16
C GLU A 608 -23.14 9.65 -7.53
N LEU A 609 -23.06 8.49 -6.88
CA LEU A 609 -21.77 7.91 -6.51
C LEU A 609 -20.98 7.90 -7.81
N GLY A 610 -20.01 8.79 -7.95
CA GLY A 610 -19.28 8.96 -9.19
C GLY A 610 -18.85 7.58 -9.68
N ALA A 611 -19.02 7.33 -10.98
CA ALA A 611 -18.64 6.06 -11.58
C ALA A 611 -17.25 5.68 -11.08
N VAL A 612 -17.11 4.44 -10.60
CA VAL A 612 -15.79 3.92 -10.18
C VAL A 612 -14.89 4.01 -11.40
N PRO A 613 -13.77 4.78 -11.37
CA PRO A 613 -12.87 4.82 -12.51
C PRO A 613 -12.42 3.39 -12.81
N PRO A 614 -12.28 3.02 -14.07
CA PRO A 614 -11.67 1.74 -14.41
C PRO A 614 -10.28 1.66 -13.76
N ILE A 615 -9.89 0.47 -13.35
CA ILE A 615 -8.48 0.21 -13.01
C ILE A 615 -7.68 0.66 -14.22
N PRO A 616 -6.56 1.40 -14.06
CA PRO A 616 -5.68 1.71 -15.18
C PRO A 616 -5.44 0.43 -15.97
N THR A 617 -5.81 0.41 -17.23
CA THR A 617 -5.55 -0.75 -18.08
C THR A 617 -4.04 -0.96 -18.11
N GLY A 618 -3.59 -2.20 -18.28
CA GLY A 618 -2.16 -2.49 -18.33
C GLY A 618 -1.39 -1.58 -19.30
N ASP A 619 -2.06 -1.02 -20.31
CA ASP A 619 -1.51 -0.07 -21.25
C ASP A 619 -1.30 1.33 -20.65
N GLU A 620 -2.18 1.81 -19.77
CA GLU A 620 -1.97 3.09 -19.06
C GLU A 620 -0.88 2.96 -18.00
N VAL A 621 -0.80 1.83 -17.32
CA VAL A 621 0.30 1.49 -16.41
C VAL A 621 1.60 1.24 -17.19
N MET A 622 1.51 0.64 -18.39
CA MET A 622 2.65 0.37 -19.27
C MET A 622 3.11 1.59 -20.07
N ALA A 623 2.22 2.53 -20.37
CA ALA A 623 2.57 3.80 -21.02
C ALA A 623 3.29 4.77 -20.07
N GLY A 624 3.40 4.45 -18.78
CA GLY A 624 4.09 5.31 -17.82
C GLY A 624 3.38 6.64 -17.59
N ASN A 625 2.08 6.71 -17.89
CA ASN A 625 1.30 7.87 -17.49
C ASN A 625 1.16 7.83 -15.96
N SER A 626 1.94 8.68 -15.30
CA SER A 626 1.81 9.00 -13.89
C SER A 626 0.34 9.24 -13.59
N MET A 627 -0.19 8.55 -12.58
CA MET A 627 -1.35 9.06 -11.86
C MET A 627 -0.87 10.37 -11.19
N GLU A 628 -0.92 11.47 -11.91
CA GLU A 628 -1.04 12.78 -11.28
C GLU A 628 -2.25 12.69 -10.36
N ALA A 629 -2.12 13.16 -9.14
CA ALA A 629 -3.23 13.37 -8.24
C ALA A 629 -4.30 14.08 -9.07
N LEU A 630 -5.39 13.37 -9.40
CA LEU A 630 -6.44 13.86 -10.29
C LEU A 630 -6.88 15.23 -9.78
N PRO A 631 -6.77 16.29 -10.58
CA PRO A 631 -7.37 17.57 -10.24
C PRO A 631 -8.88 17.35 -10.03
N PRO A 632 -9.54 18.12 -9.17
CA PRO A 632 -10.96 17.98 -8.92
C PRO A 632 -11.72 18.05 -10.25
N THR A 633 -12.45 17.00 -10.56
CA THR A 633 -13.15 16.75 -11.82
C THR A 633 -13.98 17.93 -12.26
N GLN A 634 -13.51 18.63 -13.29
CA GLN A 634 -14.41 19.40 -14.16
C GLN A 634 -15.21 18.43 -15.03
N GLY A 635 -16.52 18.65 -15.09
CA GLY A 635 -17.50 17.74 -15.65
C GLY A 635 -17.13 17.20 -17.03
N VAL A 636 -17.08 15.89 -17.15
CA VAL A 636 -16.96 15.18 -18.42
C VAL A 636 -18.32 15.17 -19.09
N GLY A 637 -18.37 15.74 -20.29
CA GLY A 637 -19.55 15.83 -21.12
C GLY A 637 -20.14 14.46 -21.46
N LYS A 638 -21.48 14.41 -21.55
CA LYS A 638 -22.24 13.28 -22.06
C LYS A 638 -21.77 12.94 -23.48
N GLY A 639 -21.06 11.82 -23.67
CA GLY A 639 -20.74 11.40 -25.04
C GLY A 639 -19.76 10.27 -25.26
N GLN A 640 -19.11 9.68 -24.25
CA GLN A 640 -18.27 8.51 -24.49
C GLN A 640 -19.02 7.21 -24.18
N LYS A 641 -19.48 6.53 -25.24
CA LYS A 641 -19.87 5.11 -25.18
C LYS A 641 -18.58 4.30 -24.93
N GLY A 642 -18.40 3.93 -23.66
CA GLY A 642 -17.19 3.32 -23.13
C GLY A 642 -16.83 2.00 -23.79
N ILE A 643 -15.55 1.77 -23.83
CA ILE A 643 -14.79 0.53 -23.86
C ILE A 643 -15.59 -0.60 -23.21
N GLY A 644 -15.66 -1.74 -23.88
CA GLY A 644 -16.51 -2.88 -23.53
C GLY A 644 -16.58 -3.14 -22.03
N ASN A 645 -17.84 -3.22 -21.55
CA ASN A 645 -18.23 -3.31 -20.16
C ASN A 645 -17.27 -4.22 -19.35
N PRO A 646 -16.61 -3.72 -18.30
CA PRO A 646 -15.70 -4.52 -17.45
C PRO A 646 -16.36 -5.82 -16.98
N GLU A 647 -17.68 -5.80 -16.72
CA GLU A 647 -18.45 -6.98 -16.35
C GLU A 647 -18.43 -8.11 -17.39
N ARG A 648 -18.38 -7.75 -18.69
CA ARG A 648 -18.27 -8.74 -19.77
C ARG A 648 -16.91 -9.42 -19.79
N LEU A 649 -15.86 -8.67 -19.49
CA LEU A 649 -14.48 -9.18 -19.38
C LEU A 649 -14.35 -10.09 -18.14
N GLU A 650 -14.83 -9.63 -17.00
CA GLU A 650 -14.78 -10.41 -15.74
C GLU A 650 -15.52 -11.74 -15.86
N ARG A 651 -16.76 -11.73 -16.38
CA ARG A 651 -17.53 -12.98 -16.63
C ARG A 651 -16.85 -13.89 -17.64
N ARG A 652 -16.18 -13.32 -18.63
CA ARG A 652 -15.54 -14.06 -19.71
C ARG A 652 -14.27 -14.78 -19.27
N PHE A 653 -13.59 -14.30 -18.21
CA PHE A 653 -12.41 -14.92 -17.61
C PHE A 653 -12.69 -15.66 -16.30
N GLY A 654 -13.96 -15.87 -15.95
CA GLY A 654 -14.35 -16.64 -14.76
C GLY A 654 -14.17 -15.90 -13.43
N LEU A 655 -13.98 -14.58 -13.47
CA LEU A 655 -14.00 -13.78 -12.25
C LEU A 655 -15.46 -13.48 -11.88
N ASN A 656 -15.81 -13.78 -10.62
CA ASN A 656 -17.09 -13.38 -10.07
C ASN A 656 -17.12 -11.86 -9.91
N ALA A 657 -17.84 -11.15 -10.78
CA ALA A 657 -18.06 -9.71 -10.68
C ALA A 657 -18.87 -9.30 -9.42
N GLY A 658 -19.27 -10.26 -8.61
CA GLY A 658 -20.20 -10.05 -7.50
C GLY A 658 -21.56 -9.55 -7.96
N THR A 659 -22.62 -10.07 -7.36
CA THR A 659 -24.00 -9.59 -7.60
C THR A 659 -24.28 -8.38 -6.74
N GLN A 660 -24.89 -7.35 -7.29
CA GLN A 660 -25.47 -6.27 -6.49
C GLN A 660 -26.74 -6.80 -5.83
N ILE A 661 -26.81 -6.71 -4.51
CA ILE A 661 -28.01 -7.13 -3.75
C ILE A 661 -28.99 -5.96 -3.72
N ALA A 662 -30.20 -6.18 -4.27
CA ALA A 662 -31.27 -5.20 -4.18
C ALA A 662 -31.75 -5.10 -2.73
N MET A 663 -32.01 -3.86 -2.27
CA MET A 663 -32.54 -3.56 -0.94
C MET A 663 -33.93 -2.94 -1.07
N SER A 664 -34.83 -3.23 -0.12
CA SER A 664 -36.09 -2.48 0.01
C SER A 664 -35.81 -1.03 0.38
N ALA A 665 -36.82 -0.16 0.26
CA ALA A 665 -36.68 1.26 0.66
C ALA A 665 -36.33 1.40 2.14
N ASP A 666 -36.96 0.62 3.01
CA ASP A 666 -36.73 0.63 4.45
C ASP A 666 -35.35 0.08 4.81
N ASP A 667 -34.92 -1.04 4.17
CA ASP A 667 -33.57 -1.58 4.31
C ASP A 667 -32.53 -0.53 3.91
N LEU A 668 -32.79 0.20 2.80
CA LEU A 668 -31.87 1.23 2.31
C LEU A 668 -31.73 2.42 3.29
N GLU A 669 -32.83 2.92 3.84
CA GLU A 669 -32.79 4.01 4.82
C GLU A 669 -32.10 3.58 6.12
N THR A 670 -32.36 2.36 6.56
CA THR A 670 -31.68 1.75 7.73
C THR A 670 -30.19 1.58 7.48
N ALA A 671 -29.80 1.09 6.32
CA ALA A 671 -28.41 0.90 5.92
C ALA A 671 -27.61 2.21 5.87
N LYS A 672 -28.26 3.32 5.45
CA LYS A 672 -27.65 4.65 5.48
C LYS A 672 -27.26 5.11 6.88
N VAL A 673 -28.03 4.74 7.91
CA VAL A 673 -27.70 5.05 9.30
C VAL A 673 -26.37 4.40 9.71
N PHE A 674 -26.16 3.13 9.36
CA PHE A 674 -24.87 2.46 9.58
C PHE A 674 -23.75 3.15 8.81
N GLY A 675 -23.99 3.55 7.56
CA GLY A 675 -23.02 4.28 6.73
C GLY A 675 -22.61 5.63 7.35
N LEU A 676 -23.53 6.36 7.98
CA LEU A 676 -23.23 7.59 8.69
C LEU A 676 -22.33 7.35 9.91
N VAL A 677 -22.61 6.32 10.70
CA VAL A 677 -21.80 5.98 11.87
C VAL A 677 -20.39 5.55 11.47
N LEU A 678 -20.21 4.86 10.34
CA LEU A 678 -18.88 4.58 9.77
C LEU A 678 -18.11 5.86 9.42
N GLY A 679 -18.81 6.93 9.06
CA GLY A 679 -18.24 8.25 8.81
C GLY A 679 -17.81 9.00 10.07
N ALA A 680 -18.22 8.55 11.27
CA ALA A 680 -17.92 9.23 12.54
C ALA A 680 -16.41 9.28 12.81
N PRO A 681 -15.89 10.38 13.41
CA PRO A 681 -14.48 10.51 13.77
C PRO A 681 -13.96 9.36 14.62
N GLU A 682 -14.78 8.84 15.50
CA GLU A 682 -14.46 7.72 16.40
C GLU A 682 -14.25 6.41 15.64
N PHE A 683 -14.97 6.18 14.52
CA PHE A 683 -14.73 5.02 13.67
C PHE A 683 -13.51 5.20 12.77
N GLN A 684 -13.24 6.43 12.32
CA GLN A 684 -12.10 6.75 11.47
C GLN A 684 -10.74 6.60 12.19
N ARG A 685 -10.76 6.48 13.52
CA ARG A 685 -9.59 6.36 14.40
C ARG A 685 -9.44 4.95 14.96
N ARG A 686 -8.20 4.64 15.38
CA ARG A 686 -7.82 3.39 16.04
C ARG A 686 -6.89 3.62 17.23
#